data_897d6f363a39c677858686958dcc7897
#
_entry.id   897d6f363a39c677858686958dcc7897
#
_cell.length_a   1.000
_cell.length_b   1.000
_cell.length_c   1.000
_cell.angle_alpha   90.00
_cell.angle_beta   90.00
_cell.angle_gamma   90.00
#
_symmetry.space_group_name_H-M   'P 1'
#
loop_
_entity.id
_entity.type
_entity.pdbx_description
1 polymer ?
#
loop_
_entity_poly.entity_id
_entity_poly.type
_entity_poly.pdbx_seq_one_letter_code
_entity_poly.pdbx_strand_id
1 'polypeptide(L)'
;RNLQLGLERAASFGGAMEVGYLPDMFGHIAQMPQLLRAAGLQHAVVWRGVPAAVDRTGFWWRSPDGSTVRAEYLPVGYSNGAHLPEDPAALAGRLRAEEAVQAPFLDGSPLLVMAGTDHQVPQAGLPGALDALDRTSGPRLRAFPMASLTSLERYLAEASTEALPSWSGELRSSARANLLMGVVSNRTDIRAAAAKTERWVERMAEPLATLWSPTSAWPSEALAEAWLAMIHNSAHDSICACSHDDVGVTVLHRFGHASALAEGIVRTALHDASNSFASAGTVVVNPGATARSGVVEVLHPGPTAPPGTQVIASVPPGTTEVIGTGADLARLRGELSDAGWPVDDAGQEGTVTSSPGGIELRVEIDPTRPTTAGWQSVLAEAAALAGSSPSLPLRISVRRAGWQRLVTHVGAVPGFGWATLAAGAPEVPTLSGGATWLANDRVHLAVNPADGTFAVNGLSGLDRLVDSGDEGDTYNYSPPADDVVIDRPEAVAVELMEAGPLRGRLRVTRRFRWPERIEAGTRVGQGDTRVVTDLELRAGEPLVRVETSFDHRHRDHRLRALFPLPEQATSSRAECAFATVERGLEAEGGPGERGLATYPARRFVSAGGLTLTHEGVAEYELIDGGRTLALTLIRATGMLSRAAPAYRPNSAGPQLPLEGPQMIGSVRVRYALAVDDTDPYRLADMAWLPLPVINATGGGALGPQGSRLAVNGAEVSSLRRVAGGIELRVFNPSSDACWVEIEDRDGWLTDLRGRSLEPFTNGFPLRPWGIATARIPD
;
A
#
# COMPACT_ATOMS: atom_id res chain seq x y z
N ARG A 1 5.89 -6.79 11.06
CA ARG A 1 6.17 -8.11 10.47
C ARG A 1 7.64 -8.29 10.10
N ASN A 2 8.25 -7.40 9.32
CA ASN A 2 9.63 -7.56 8.86
C ASN A 2 10.63 -7.76 10.02
N LEU A 3 10.63 -6.87 11.04
CA LEU A 3 11.47 -7.02 12.23
C LEU A 3 11.21 -8.34 12.97
N GLN A 4 9.95 -8.72 13.15
CA GLN A 4 9.57 -9.94 13.84
C GLN A 4 10.10 -11.18 13.12
N LEU A 5 9.77 -11.32 11.82
CA LEU A 5 10.22 -12.47 11.02
C LEU A 5 11.75 -12.50 10.87
N GLY A 6 12.40 -11.33 10.75
CA GLY A 6 13.85 -11.23 10.71
C GLY A 6 14.50 -11.73 11.99
N LEU A 7 14.00 -11.35 13.16
CA LEU A 7 14.48 -11.82 14.46
C LEU A 7 14.24 -13.33 14.67
N GLU A 8 13.05 -13.82 14.30
CA GLU A 8 12.72 -15.25 14.35
C GLU A 8 13.64 -16.07 13.43
N ARG A 9 13.87 -15.59 12.21
CA ARG A 9 14.76 -16.26 11.26
C ARG A 9 16.21 -16.27 11.75
N ALA A 10 16.72 -15.15 12.26
CA ALA A 10 18.07 -15.05 12.80
C ALA A 10 18.29 -15.98 13.99
N ALA A 11 17.25 -16.23 14.81
CA ALA A 11 17.34 -17.18 15.94
C ALA A 11 17.73 -18.59 15.49
N SER A 12 17.33 -19.02 14.28
CA SER A 12 17.73 -20.33 13.72
C SER A 12 19.21 -20.41 13.32
N PHE A 13 19.91 -19.26 13.29
CA PHE A 13 21.36 -19.15 13.00
C PHE A 13 22.18 -18.71 14.21
N GLY A 14 21.63 -18.80 15.42
CA GLY A 14 22.33 -18.48 16.66
C GLY A 14 21.99 -17.11 17.25
N GLY A 15 21.12 -16.32 16.63
CA GLY A 15 20.64 -15.04 17.12
C GLY A 15 20.78 -13.89 16.13
N ALA A 16 20.13 -12.78 16.43
CA ALA A 16 20.25 -11.52 15.69
C ALA A 16 21.26 -10.60 16.38
N MET A 17 22.01 -9.83 15.62
CA MET A 17 22.69 -8.65 16.15
C MET A 17 21.62 -7.64 16.60
N GLU A 18 21.70 -7.14 17.82
CA GLU A 18 20.68 -6.25 18.39
C GLU A 18 20.86 -4.78 17.97
N VAL A 19 20.97 -4.59 16.65
CA VAL A 19 21.19 -3.30 16.00
C VAL A 19 20.21 -3.11 14.86
N GLY A 20 19.54 -1.97 14.80
CA GLY A 20 18.76 -1.53 13.65
C GLY A 20 19.69 -1.06 12.53
N TYR A 21 20.15 -1.98 11.67
CA TYR A 21 21.05 -1.66 10.56
C TYR A 21 20.26 -1.18 9.34
N LEU A 22 20.31 0.11 9.06
CA LEU A 22 19.45 0.80 8.08
C LEU A 22 20.28 1.74 7.17
N PRO A 23 21.35 1.27 6.51
CA PRO A 23 22.31 2.16 5.87
C PRO A 23 21.81 2.77 4.56
N ASP A 24 21.03 2.04 3.75
CA ASP A 24 20.70 2.45 2.37
C ASP A 24 19.19 2.70 2.13
N MET A 25 18.45 2.99 3.17
CA MET A 25 17.05 3.40 3.04
C MET A 25 16.95 4.83 2.47
N PHE A 26 16.05 5.05 1.50
CA PHE A 26 15.84 6.36 0.86
C PHE A 26 15.00 7.29 1.76
N GLY A 27 15.48 7.49 2.96
CA GLY A 27 14.85 8.18 4.07
C GLY A 27 14.21 7.24 5.09
N HIS A 28 13.96 7.77 6.28
CA HIS A 28 13.44 7.01 7.41
C HIS A 28 12.23 7.72 8.01
N ILE A 29 11.23 6.93 8.39
CA ILE A 29 10.02 7.41 9.04
C ILE A 29 10.31 7.93 10.45
N ALA A 30 9.53 8.92 10.90
CA ALA A 30 9.66 9.50 12.22
C ALA A 30 9.49 8.48 13.38
N GLN A 31 8.72 7.42 13.17
CA GLN A 31 8.43 6.38 14.16
C GLN A 31 9.49 5.27 14.25
N MET A 32 10.55 5.32 13.46
CA MET A 32 11.56 4.25 13.46
C MET A 32 12.21 4.02 14.83
N PRO A 33 12.62 5.05 15.61
CA PRO A 33 13.16 4.83 16.95
C PRO A 33 12.20 4.08 17.88
N GLN A 34 10.90 4.41 17.84
CA GLN A 34 9.88 3.70 18.64
C GLN A 34 9.77 2.23 18.23
N LEU A 35 9.76 1.95 16.92
CA LEU A 35 9.70 0.57 16.40
C LEU A 35 10.92 -0.26 16.80
N LEU A 36 12.12 0.33 16.72
CA LEU A 36 13.35 -0.32 17.16
C LEU A 36 13.30 -0.61 18.67
N ARG A 37 12.90 0.37 19.50
CA ARG A 37 12.73 0.19 20.95
C ARG A 37 11.71 -0.90 21.27
N ALA A 38 10.57 -0.91 20.58
CA ALA A 38 9.53 -1.93 20.73
C ALA A 38 10.00 -3.33 20.29
N ALA A 39 10.99 -3.40 19.38
CA ALA A 39 11.68 -4.66 19.02
C ALA A 39 12.84 -5.02 19.97
N GLY A 40 13.11 -4.22 21.02
CA GLY A 40 14.20 -4.40 21.96
C GLY A 40 15.57 -3.92 21.47
N LEU A 41 15.61 -3.20 20.33
CA LEU A 41 16.84 -2.67 19.75
C LEU A 41 17.11 -1.27 20.29
N GLN A 42 18.34 -1.01 20.74
CA GLN A 42 18.71 0.26 21.37
C GLN A 42 19.55 1.16 20.46
N HIS A 43 20.06 0.60 19.39
CA HIS A 43 20.95 1.26 18.44
C HIS A 43 20.38 1.22 17.03
N ALA A 44 20.70 2.27 16.26
CA ALA A 44 20.47 2.33 14.81
C ALA A 44 21.78 2.66 14.10
N VAL A 45 21.93 2.19 12.87
CA VAL A 45 23.00 2.63 11.96
C VAL A 45 22.32 3.17 10.72
N VAL A 46 22.65 4.42 10.34
CA VAL A 46 22.00 5.14 9.25
C VAL A 46 23.05 5.85 8.37
N TRP A 47 22.71 6.02 7.11
CA TRP A 47 23.53 6.81 6.18
C TRP A 47 22.71 7.92 5.52
N ARG A 48 21.72 7.55 4.67
CA ARG A 48 20.90 8.52 3.94
C ARG A 48 19.89 9.20 4.84
N GLY A 49 19.50 10.40 4.46
CA GLY A 49 18.47 11.16 5.15
C GLY A 49 18.93 11.99 6.33
N VAL A 50 20.19 11.89 6.75
CA VAL A 50 20.73 12.59 7.91
C VAL A 50 20.88 14.09 7.61
N PRO A 51 20.27 14.99 8.43
CA PRO A 51 20.28 16.44 8.21
C PRO A 51 21.64 17.06 8.55
N ALA A 52 21.90 18.26 8.03
CA ALA A 52 23.12 19.03 8.31
C ALA A 52 23.32 19.35 9.79
N ALA A 53 22.22 19.44 10.55
CA ALA A 53 22.26 19.68 12.00
C ALA A 53 22.91 18.53 12.80
N VAL A 54 23.00 17.32 12.22
CA VAL A 54 23.76 16.21 12.81
C VAL A 54 25.20 16.31 12.31
N ASP A 55 26.08 16.76 13.17
CA ASP A 55 27.49 17.07 12.89
C ASP A 55 28.49 16.05 13.47
N ARG A 56 27.99 14.96 14.05
CA ARG A 56 28.76 13.85 14.65
C ARG A 56 28.31 12.50 14.14
N THR A 57 29.14 11.48 14.24
CA THR A 57 28.77 10.09 13.93
C THR A 57 27.70 9.58 14.88
N GLY A 58 27.85 9.84 16.19
CA GLY A 58 26.84 9.48 17.19
C GLY A 58 25.82 10.60 17.42
N PHE A 59 24.52 10.24 17.44
CA PHE A 59 23.45 11.16 17.84
C PHE A 59 22.26 10.43 18.46
N TRP A 60 21.43 11.18 19.23
CA TRP A 60 20.16 10.69 19.72
C TRP A 60 19.07 10.92 18.69
N TRP A 61 18.52 9.84 18.12
CA TRP A 61 17.38 9.92 17.24
C TRP A 61 16.10 9.66 18.01
N ARG A 62 15.18 10.64 17.97
CA ARG A 62 13.94 10.66 18.74
C ARG A 62 12.71 10.57 17.85
N SER A 63 11.80 9.65 18.18
CA SER A 63 10.43 9.60 17.62
C SER A 63 9.52 10.65 18.23
N PRO A 64 8.37 10.96 17.57
CA PRO A 64 7.36 11.88 18.10
C PRO A 64 6.80 11.48 19.47
N ASP A 65 6.74 10.20 19.80
CA ASP A 65 6.31 9.67 21.11
C ASP A 65 7.34 9.86 22.24
N GLY A 66 8.51 10.39 21.93
CA GLY A 66 9.62 10.58 22.83
C GLY A 66 10.59 9.40 22.95
N SER A 67 10.32 8.26 22.32
CA SER A 67 11.26 7.13 22.28
C SER A 67 12.56 7.52 21.56
N THR A 68 13.70 7.08 22.10
CA THR A 68 15.02 7.42 21.57
C THR A 68 15.85 6.17 21.33
N VAL A 69 16.66 6.20 20.28
CA VAL A 69 17.77 5.25 20.04
C VAL A 69 19.05 6.04 19.84
N ARG A 70 20.18 5.46 20.24
CA ARG A 70 21.49 5.96 19.78
C ARG A 70 21.67 5.57 18.32
N ALA A 71 21.80 6.54 17.46
CA ALA A 71 22.08 6.32 16.04
C ALA A 71 23.56 6.57 15.75
N GLU A 72 24.11 5.71 14.91
CA GLU A 72 25.43 5.87 14.31
C GLU A 72 25.26 6.31 12.85
N TYR A 73 25.70 7.51 12.52
CA TYR A 73 25.73 8.02 11.17
C TYR A 73 27.02 7.59 10.49
N LEU A 74 26.92 7.07 9.26
CA LEU A 74 28.04 6.67 8.41
C LEU A 74 28.40 7.82 7.44
N PRO A 75 29.36 8.71 7.73
CA PRO A 75 29.58 9.92 6.92
C PRO A 75 29.97 9.64 5.47
N VAL A 76 30.61 8.50 5.22
CA VAL A 76 31.08 8.09 3.88
C VAL A 76 30.34 6.85 3.37
N GLY A 77 29.21 6.47 4.00
CA GLY A 77 28.40 5.32 3.64
C GLY A 77 28.93 4.00 4.22
N TYR A 78 28.29 2.91 3.83
CA TYR A 78 28.55 1.57 4.36
C TYR A 78 29.59 0.78 3.56
N SER A 79 30.24 1.38 2.56
CA SER A 79 31.25 0.74 1.71
C SER A 79 32.66 1.28 1.95
N ASN A 80 32.90 2.05 3.01
CA ASN A 80 34.17 2.69 3.28
C ASN A 80 35.31 1.71 3.58
N GLY A 81 35.00 0.48 3.99
CA GLY A 81 35.96 -0.64 4.14
C GLY A 81 35.94 -1.66 3.01
N ALA A 82 35.38 -1.31 1.84
CA ALA A 82 35.41 -2.17 0.67
C ALA A 82 36.85 -2.36 0.14
N HIS A 83 37.20 -3.60 -0.18
CA HIS A 83 38.49 -3.96 -0.80
C HIS A 83 39.69 -3.36 -0.08
N LEU A 84 39.76 -3.48 1.26
CA LEU A 84 40.89 -3.02 2.05
C LEU A 84 42.18 -3.72 1.58
N PRO A 85 43.30 -2.99 1.40
CA PRO A 85 44.57 -3.61 1.02
C PRO A 85 45.07 -4.61 2.06
N GLU A 86 45.69 -5.71 1.61
CA GLU A 86 46.35 -6.69 2.50
C GLU A 86 47.82 -6.34 2.79
N ASP A 87 48.42 -5.45 1.99
CA ASP A 87 49.74 -4.89 2.32
C ASP A 87 49.61 -3.91 3.49
N PRO A 88 50.40 -4.05 4.55
CA PRO A 88 50.25 -3.23 5.77
C PRO A 88 50.44 -1.73 5.53
N ALA A 89 51.38 -1.34 4.63
CA ALA A 89 51.64 0.06 4.36
C ALA A 89 50.50 0.72 3.53
N ALA A 90 49.98 0.00 2.55
CA ALA A 90 48.81 0.42 1.78
C ALA A 90 47.55 0.46 2.66
N LEU A 91 47.36 -0.53 3.56
CA LEU A 91 46.26 -0.54 4.53
C LEU A 91 46.34 0.69 5.45
N ALA A 92 47.50 0.99 6.02
CA ALA A 92 47.73 2.17 6.83
C ALA A 92 47.38 3.47 6.07
N GLY A 93 47.78 3.56 4.80
CA GLY A 93 47.43 4.68 3.93
C GLY A 93 45.95 4.83 3.73
N ARG A 94 45.24 3.73 3.47
CA ARG A 94 43.77 3.71 3.29
C ARG A 94 43.05 4.14 4.55
N LEU A 95 43.43 3.60 5.72
CA LEU A 95 42.81 3.96 7.00
C LEU A 95 43.01 5.43 7.37
N ARG A 96 44.20 6.02 7.07
CA ARG A 96 44.43 7.46 7.26
C ARG A 96 43.58 8.32 6.34
N ALA A 97 43.35 7.88 5.12
CA ALA A 97 42.47 8.59 4.19
C ALA A 97 41.04 8.60 4.69
N GLU A 98 40.56 7.46 5.22
CA GLU A 98 39.22 7.37 5.83
C GLU A 98 39.12 8.25 7.09
N GLU A 99 40.13 8.24 7.95
CA GLU A 99 40.17 9.12 9.13
C GLU A 99 40.09 10.60 8.74
N ALA A 100 40.90 11.04 7.74
CA ALA A 100 40.92 12.41 7.30
C ALA A 100 39.54 12.89 6.80
N VAL A 101 38.82 12.06 6.08
CA VAL A 101 37.44 12.37 5.59
C VAL A 101 36.42 12.42 6.71
N GLN A 102 36.54 11.52 7.69
CA GLN A 102 35.56 11.40 8.78
C GLN A 102 35.91 12.27 10.00
N ALA A 103 37.14 12.80 10.09
CA ALA A 103 37.60 13.59 11.22
C ALA A 103 36.65 14.73 11.67
N PRO A 104 35.94 15.45 10.76
CA PRO A 104 34.99 16.46 11.19
C PRO A 104 33.82 15.96 12.02
N PHE A 105 33.54 14.64 12.00
CA PHE A 105 32.40 14.01 12.66
C PHE A 105 32.81 13.18 13.90
N LEU A 106 34.11 12.91 14.10
CA LEU A 106 34.55 11.89 15.08
C LEU A 106 34.56 12.39 16.54
N ASP A 107 34.78 13.65 16.81
CA ASP A 107 34.84 14.22 18.17
C ASP A 107 35.51 13.30 19.21
N GLY A 108 36.68 12.73 18.85
CA GLY A 108 37.39 11.79 19.69
C GLY A 108 36.85 10.36 19.74
N SER A 109 35.76 10.05 19.03
CA SER A 109 35.23 8.70 18.90
C SER A 109 36.12 7.84 18.01
N PRO A 110 36.13 6.49 18.18
CA PRO A 110 36.82 5.58 17.27
C PRO A 110 36.30 5.71 15.83
N LEU A 111 37.19 5.62 14.86
CA LEU A 111 36.85 5.54 13.44
C LEU A 111 36.16 4.21 13.13
N LEU A 112 34.96 4.24 12.58
CA LEU A 112 34.25 3.05 12.09
C LEU A 112 34.53 2.84 10.61
N VAL A 113 35.10 1.69 10.26
CA VAL A 113 35.31 1.24 8.89
C VAL A 113 34.53 -0.04 8.66
N MET A 114 33.51 0.03 7.82
CA MET A 114 32.64 -1.09 7.49
C MET A 114 33.37 -2.04 6.53
N ALA A 115 33.82 -3.21 7.03
CA ALA A 115 34.62 -4.17 6.26
C ALA A 115 33.77 -4.96 5.28
N GLY A 116 33.53 -4.41 4.10
CA GLY A 116 32.73 -5.01 3.04
C GLY A 116 31.96 -3.98 2.23
N THR A 117 31.18 -4.47 1.28
CA THR A 117 30.22 -3.72 0.47
C THR A 117 29.27 -4.71 -0.18
N ASP A 118 28.29 -4.21 -0.97
CA ASP A 118 27.48 -5.04 -1.85
C ASP A 118 28.36 -5.90 -2.75
N HIS A 119 27.95 -7.15 -3.00
CA HIS A 119 28.64 -8.05 -3.90
C HIS A 119 30.09 -8.41 -3.52
N GLN A 120 30.51 -8.20 -2.26
CA GLN A 120 31.84 -8.56 -1.77
C GLN A 120 31.74 -9.70 -0.74
N VAL A 121 32.55 -10.75 -0.94
CA VAL A 121 32.75 -11.80 0.09
C VAL A 121 33.74 -11.30 1.16
N PRO A 122 33.70 -11.82 2.41
CA PRO A 122 34.68 -11.49 3.42
C PRO A 122 36.11 -11.74 2.96
N GLN A 123 37.01 -10.76 3.23
CA GLN A 123 38.44 -10.85 2.87
C GLN A 123 39.18 -11.72 3.86
N ALA A 124 39.63 -12.91 3.42
CA ALA A 124 40.34 -13.87 4.27
C ALA A 124 41.69 -13.35 4.79
N GLY A 125 42.36 -12.52 4.01
CA GLY A 125 43.67 -11.96 4.37
C GLY A 125 43.62 -10.77 5.32
N LEU A 126 42.47 -10.14 5.52
CA LEU A 126 42.36 -8.93 6.33
C LEU A 126 42.79 -9.05 7.78
N PRO A 127 42.47 -10.13 8.51
CA PRO A 127 42.98 -10.32 9.88
C PRO A 127 44.51 -10.35 9.95
N GLY A 128 45.16 -11.07 9.03
CA GLY A 128 46.62 -11.11 8.94
C GLY A 128 47.25 -9.76 8.59
N ALA A 129 46.61 -8.98 7.74
CA ALA A 129 47.07 -7.64 7.38
C ALA A 129 47.00 -6.68 8.58
N LEU A 130 45.93 -6.72 9.38
CA LEU A 130 45.79 -5.95 10.62
C LEU A 130 46.81 -6.35 11.66
N ASP A 131 47.06 -7.65 11.89
CA ASP A 131 48.10 -8.15 12.80
C ASP A 131 49.52 -7.72 12.35
N ALA A 132 49.76 -7.67 11.05
CA ALA A 132 51.01 -7.18 10.49
C ALA A 132 51.18 -5.67 10.65
N LEU A 133 50.10 -4.91 10.52
CA LEU A 133 50.05 -3.45 10.74
C LEU A 133 50.46 -3.12 12.18
N ASP A 134 49.93 -3.81 13.17
CA ASP A 134 50.27 -3.61 14.59
C ASP A 134 51.72 -3.91 14.89
N ARG A 135 52.31 -4.96 14.28
CA ARG A 135 53.71 -5.34 14.46
C ARG A 135 54.72 -4.38 13.79
N THR A 136 54.31 -3.78 12.65
CA THR A 136 55.18 -2.87 11.89
C THR A 136 55.13 -1.43 12.39
N SER A 137 54.16 -1.08 13.20
CA SER A 137 54.01 0.24 13.83
C SER A 137 54.99 0.40 14.97
N GLY A 138 56.27 0.67 14.67
CA GLY A 138 57.31 1.04 15.65
C GLY A 138 56.98 2.34 16.40
N PRO A 139 57.76 2.71 17.43
CA PRO A 139 57.46 3.85 18.34
C PRO A 139 57.28 5.20 17.65
N ARG A 140 57.69 5.37 16.39
CA ARG A 140 57.54 6.58 15.58
C ARG A 140 56.27 6.63 14.73
N LEU A 141 55.54 5.54 14.60
CA LEU A 141 54.25 5.41 13.87
C LEU A 141 53.04 5.24 14.82
N ARG A 142 53.17 5.62 16.09
CA ARG A 142 52.04 5.67 17.06
C ARG A 142 51.00 6.72 16.72
N ALA A 143 50.77 6.98 15.45
CA ALA A 143 49.65 7.84 14.99
C ALA A 143 48.37 7.06 14.73
N PHE A 144 48.35 5.71 14.82
CA PHE A 144 47.14 4.91 14.82
C PHE A 144 47.04 4.16 16.16
N PRO A 145 46.07 4.48 16.99
CA PRO A 145 45.63 3.56 18.03
C PRO A 145 45.02 2.33 17.32
N MET A 146 45.46 1.14 17.75
CA MET A 146 45.07 -0.19 17.33
C MET A 146 43.85 -0.31 16.42
N ALA A 147 44.03 -0.65 15.14
CA ALA A 147 42.94 -1.07 14.27
C ALA A 147 42.60 -2.54 14.55
N SER A 148 41.38 -2.86 14.92
CA SER A 148 40.94 -4.23 15.21
C SER A 148 39.65 -4.56 14.48
N LEU A 149 39.50 -5.84 14.10
CA LEU A 149 38.20 -6.34 13.68
C LEU A 149 37.31 -6.53 14.91
N THR A 150 36.08 -5.97 14.80
CA THR A 150 35.08 -6.10 15.85
C THR A 150 33.71 -6.31 15.22
N SER A 151 32.72 -6.72 16.02
CA SER A 151 31.33 -6.65 15.58
C SER A 151 30.78 -5.23 15.72
N LEU A 152 29.81 -4.88 14.88
CA LEU A 152 29.11 -3.59 14.96
C LEU A 152 28.43 -3.39 16.33
N GLU A 153 27.86 -4.45 16.87
CA GLU A 153 27.25 -4.46 18.21
C GLU A 153 28.23 -4.09 19.32
N ARG A 154 29.43 -4.69 19.30
CA ARG A 154 30.48 -4.38 20.26
C ARG A 154 30.99 -2.95 20.12
N TYR A 155 31.20 -2.48 18.88
CA TYR A 155 31.58 -1.09 18.63
C TYR A 155 30.53 -0.12 19.23
N LEU A 156 29.25 -0.36 19.00
CA LEU A 156 28.18 0.50 19.51
C LEU A 156 28.05 0.45 21.03
N ALA A 157 28.32 -0.71 21.65
CA ALA A 157 28.31 -0.84 23.10
C ALA A 157 29.46 -0.06 23.78
N GLU A 158 30.60 0.09 23.10
CA GLU A 158 31.78 0.84 23.56
C GLU A 158 31.74 2.33 23.14
N ALA A 159 30.85 2.70 22.21
CA ALA A 159 30.76 4.05 21.68
C ALA A 159 30.21 5.06 22.71
N SER A 160 30.76 6.27 22.70
CA SER A 160 30.32 7.33 23.64
C SER A 160 28.86 7.67 23.48
N THR A 161 28.20 7.93 24.62
CA THR A 161 26.85 8.51 24.71
C THR A 161 26.84 9.91 25.33
N GLU A 162 28.02 10.45 25.61
CA GLU A 162 28.17 11.76 26.26
C GLU A 162 28.06 12.89 25.22
N ALA A 163 27.31 13.94 25.57
CA ALA A 163 27.18 15.18 24.81
C ALA A 163 26.78 14.99 23.32
N LEU A 164 26.03 13.93 23.00
CA LEU A 164 25.58 13.67 21.63
C LEU A 164 24.49 14.67 21.20
N PRO A 165 24.52 15.17 19.94
CA PRO A 165 23.41 15.95 19.40
C PRO A 165 22.14 15.13 19.33
N SER A 166 21.01 15.80 19.21
CA SER A 166 19.70 15.15 19.15
C SER A 166 18.95 15.59 17.90
N TRP A 167 18.31 14.63 17.23
CA TRP A 167 17.40 14.88 16.12
C TRP A 167 16.05 14.25 16.39
N SER A 168 14.96 14.95 16.04
CA SER A 168 13.59 14.45 16.21
C SER A 168 12.88 14.38 14.86
N GLY A 169 12.13 13.28 14.64
CA GLY A 169 11.32 13.12 13.44
C GLY A 169 11.98 12.28 12.33
N GLU A 170 11.56 12.55 11.10
CA GLU A 170 12.04 11.82 9.90
C GLU A 170 13.53 12.11 9.62
N LEU A 171 14.23 11.14 9.03
CA LEU A 171 15.51 11.38 8.38
C LEU A 171 15.25 11.44 6.86
N ARG A 172 15.07 12.65 6.34
CA ARG A 172 14.70 12.90 4.93
C ARG A 172 15.46 14.08 4.30
N SER A 173 16.66 14.37 4.79
CA SER A 173 17.53 15.39 4.23
C SER A 173 18.48 14.80 3.20
N SER A 174 18.76 15.52 2.13
CA SER A 174 19.88 15.21 1.22
C SER A 174 21.13 16.05 1.48
N ALA A 175 21.22 16.69 2.65
CA ALA A 175 22.36 17.53 3.03
C ALA A 175 23.69 16.76 3.12
N ARG A 176 23.66 15.51 3.58
CA ARG A 176 24.85 14.70 3.84
C ARG A 176 25.10 13.63 2.78
N ALA A 177 24.04 13.02 2.27
CA ALA A 177 24.08 12.01 1.22
C ALA A 177 22.84 12.16 0.33
N ASN A 178 22.91 11.71 -0.90
CA ASN A 178 21.74 11.71 -1.78
C ASN A 178 20.62 10.85 -1.19
N LEU A 179 19.45 11.46 -1.06
CA LEU A 179 18.22 10.84 -0.53
C LEU A 179 17.49 10.05 -1.62
N LEU A 180 17.64 10.46 -2.88
CA LEU A 180 17.03 9.82 -4.05
C LEU A 180 15.51 9.88 -4.01
N MET A 181 14.96 11.05 -3.76
CA MET A 181 13.55 11.28 -3.43
C MET A 181 12.57 10.91 -4.55
N GLY A 182 12.99 10.88 -5.81
CA GLY A 182 12.15 10.54 -6.94
C GLY A 182 11.75 9.07 -7.05
N VAL A 183 12.36 8.19 -6.25
CA VAL A 183 11.94 6.77 -6.16
C VAL A 183 10.48 6.60 -5.74
N VAL A 184 9.89 7.61 -5.09
CA VAL A 184 8.50 7.56 -4.60
C VAL A 184 7.50 7.54 -5.76
N SER A 185 7.80 8.21 -6.87
CA SER A 185 6.95 8.28 -8.06
C SER A 185 7.38 7.34 -9.19
N ASN A 186 8.46 6.58 -9.02
CA ASN A 186 8.88 5.58 -9.99
C ASN A 186 7.93 4.37 -9.96
N ARG A 187 7.55 3.84 -11.15
CA ARG A 187 6.72 2.64 -11.29
C ARG A 187 5.46 2.70 -10.41
N THR A 188 4.54 3.61 -10.71
CA THR A 188 3.25 3.74 -9.99
C THR A 188 2.39 2.50 -10.06
N ASP A 189 2.56 1.62 -11.05
CA ASP A 189 1.96 0.29 -11.13
C ASP A 189 2.39 -0.62 -9.97
N ILE A 190 3.68 -0.65 -9.64
CA ILE A 190 4.21 -1.40 -8.48
C ILE A 190 3.67 -0.80 -7.17
N ARG A 191 3.62 0.53 -7.06
CA ARG A 191 3.07 1.21 -5.88
C ARG A 191 1.58 0.93 -5.68
N ALA A 192 0.80 0.94 -6.77
CA ALA A 192 -0.62 0.59 -6.72
C ALA A 192 -0.84 -0.89 -6.34
N ALA A 193 -0.02 -1.80 -6.88
CA ALA A 193 -0.06 -3.21 -6.51
C ALA A 193 0.29 -3.41 -5.02
N ALA A 194 1.30 -2.70 -4.50
CA ALA A 194 1.67 -2.73 -3.09
C ALA A 194 0.53 -2.24 -2.20
N ALA A 195 -0.05 -1.06 -2.48
CA ALA A 195 -1.14 -0.49 -1.69
C ALA A 195 -2.39 -1.39 -1.69
N LYS A 196 -2.74 -1.97 -2.85
CA LYS A 196 -3.82 -2.96 -2.95
C LYS A 196 -3.52 -4.18 -2.08
N THR A 197 -2.33 -4.77 -2.21
CA THR A 197 -1.97 -5.99 -1.50
C THR A 197 -1.90 -5.79 0.01
N GLU A 198 -1.30 -4.67 0.48
CA GLU A 198 -1.32 -4.29 1.90
C GLU A 198 -2.75 -4.26 2.44
N ARG A 199 -3.66 -3.58 1.75
CA ARG A 199 -5.07 -3.51 2.16
C ARG A 199 -5.72 -4.89 2.23
N TRP A 200 -5.50 -5.75 1.22
CA TRP A 200 -6.07 -7.10 1.21
C TRP A 200 -5.52 -7.99 2.32
N VAL A 201 -4.23 -7.95 2.60
CA VAL A 201 -3.61 -8.79 3.64
C VAL A 201 -3.88 -8.22 5.03
N GLU A 202 -3.51 -6.93 5.28
CA GLU A 202 -3.56 -6.32 6.62
C GLU A 202 -4.98 -5.97 7.09
N ARG A 203 -5.82 -5.46 6.16
CA ARG A 203 -7.09 -4.84 6.53
C ARG A 203 -8.31 -5.70 6.20
N MET A 204 -8.13 -6.76 5.40
CA MET A 204 -9.19 -7.68 5.01
C MET A 204 -8.92 -9.10 5.48
N ALA A 205 -7.88 -9.77 4.98
CA ALA A 205 -7.66 -11.19 5.21
C ALA A 205 -7.35 -11.52 6.68
N GLU A 206 -6.38 -10.85 7.30
CA GLU A 206 -6.06 -11.12 8.71
C GLU A 206 -7.23 -10.80 9.66
N PRO A 207 -7.88 -9.61 9.60
CA PRO A 207 -9.00 -9.31 10.48
C PRO A 207 -10.20 -10.24 10.27
N LEU A 208 -10.61 -10.45 9.03
CA LEU A 208 -11.77 -11.30 8.76
C LEU A 208 -11.55 -12.76 9.18
N ALA A 209 -10.38 -13.33 8.84
CA ALA A 209 -10.07 -14.69 9.30
C ALA A 209 -9.97 -14.78 10.83
N THR A 210 -9.39 -13.76 11.50
CA THR A 210 -9.29 -13.72 12.97
C THR A 210 -10.65 -13.76 13.63
N LEU A 211 -11.62 -13.03 13.07
CA LEU A 211 -12.93 -12.81 13.69
C LEU A 211 -13.99 -13.84 13.28
N TRP A 212 -13.85 -14.47 12.13
CA TRP A 212 -14.91 -15.28 11.53
C TRP A 212 -14.52 -16.74 11.27
N SER A 213 -13.24 -17.04 11.00
CA SER A 213 -12.85 -18.42 10.79
C SER A 213 -12.71 -19.16 12.11
N PRO A 214 -13.11 -20.45 12.18
CA PRO A 214 -12.83 -21.30 13.35
C PRO A 214 -11.32 -21.36 13.64
N THR A 215 -10.93 -21.42 14.90
CA THR A 215 -9.53 -21.50 15.31
C THR A 215 -8.78 -22.66 14.65
N SER A 216 -9.46 -23.80 14.46
CA SER A 216 -8.90 -24.99 13.79
C SER A 216 -8.71 -24.81 12.28
N ALA A 217 -9.33 -23.82 11.66
CA ALA A 217 -9.25 -23.50 10.23
C ALA A 217 -8.47 -22.20 9.98
N TRP A 218 -7.69 -21.73 10.95
CA TRP A 218 -6.87 -20.53 10.80
C TRP A 218 -5.86 -20.70 9.66
N PRO A 219 -5.85 -19.82 8.62
CA PRO A 219 -5.06 -20.01 7.41
C PRO A 219 -3.59 -19.57 7.61
N SER A 220 -2.91 -20.13 8.60
CA SER A 220 -1.55 -19.73 9.02
C SER A 220 -0.53 -19.78 7.89
N GLU A 221 -0.53 -20.86 7.10
CA GLU A 221 0.46 -21.08 6.04
C GLU A 221 0.25 -20.10 4.87
N ALA A 222 -0.99 -19.92 4.42
CA ALA A 222 -1.31 -19.00 3.34
C ALA A 222 -1.02 -17.53 3.72
N LEU A 223 -1.30 -17.14 4.98
CA LEU A 223 -0.93 -15.82 5.49
C LEU A 223 0.59 -15.65 5.61
N ALA A 224 1.31 -16.67 6.08
CA ALA A 224 2.76 -16.63 6.16
C ALA A 224 3.41 -16.46 4.79
N GLU A 225 2.91 -17.16 3.77
CA GLU A 225 3.37 -17.06 2.39
C GLU A 225 3.07 -15.68 1.80
N ALA A 226 1.85 -15.16 1.98
CA ALA A 226 1.49 -13.81 1.54
C ALA A 226 2.39 -12.75 2.17
N TRP A 227 2.63 -12.82 3.47
CA TRP A 227 3.53 -11.90 4.18
C TRP A 227 4.97 -12.02 3.73
N LEU A 228 5.47 -13.23 3.49
CA LEU A 228 6.84 -13.45 3.01
C LEU A 228 7.04 -12.82 1.62
N ALA A 229 6.08 -12.98 0.71
CA ALA A 229 6.10 -12.34 -0.60
C ALA A 229 6.14 -10.81 -0.50
N MET A 230 5.33 -10.22 0.39
CA MET A 230 5.32 -8.77 0.66
C MET A 230 6.65 -8.28 1.26
N ILE A 231 7.24 -9.04 2.20
CA ILE A 231 8.51 -8.67 2.85
C ILE A 231 9.66 -8.73 1.84
N HIS A 232 9.72 -9.74 0.98
CA HIS A 232 10.70 -9.80 -0.11
C HIS A 232 10.58 -8.58 -1.05
N ASN A 233 9.36 -8.12 -1.33
CA ASN A 233 9.13 -6.93 -2.13
C ASN A 233 9.46 -5.62 -1.40
N SER A 234 9.59 -5.65 -0.07
CA SER A 234 9.94 -4.47 0.74
C SER A 234 11.44 -4.15 0.75
N ALA A 235 12.30 -4.98 0.13
CA ALA A 235 13.68 -4.60 -0.17
C ALA A 235 13.68 -3.27 -0.93
N HIS A 236 14.58 -2.32 -0.55
CA HIS A 236 14.51 -0.94 -1.02
C HIS A 236 14.51 -0.81 -2.55
N ASP A 237 15.35 -1.55 -3.27
CA ASP A 237 15.39 -1.52 -4.73
C ASP A 237 14.17 -2.19 -5.39
N SER A 238 13.52 -3.15 -4.71
CA SER A 238 12.31 -3.81 -5.21
C SER A 238 11.11 -2.88 -5.14
N ILE A 239 10.77 -2.35 -3.95
CA ILE A 239 9.60 -1.47 -3.78
C ILE A 239 9.81 -0.11 -4.46
N CYS A 240 11.01 0.40 -4.55
CA CYS A 240 11.34 1.63 -5.25
C CYS A 240 11.53 1.41 -6.76
N ALA A 241 11.58 0.14 -7.19
CA ALA A 241 11.77 -0.25 -8.59
C ALA A 241 13.01 0.39 -9.25
N CYS A 242 14.06 0.62 -8.48
CA CYS A 242 15.37 1.05 -8.96
C CYS A 242 16.24 -0.20 -9.21
N SER A 243 15.75 -1.09 -10.05
CA SER A 243 16.34 -2.37 -10.42
C SER A 243 16.13 -2.65 -11.90
N HIS A 244 16.73 -3.74 -12.39
CA HIS A 244 16.52 -4.24 -13.74
C HIS A 244 15.03 -4.62 -13.97
N ASP A 245 14.56 -4.53 -15.21
CA ASP A 245 13.15 -4.76 -15.58
C ASP A 245 12.61 -6.11 -15.11
N ASP A 246 13.40 -7.19 -15.16
CA ASP A 246 13.01 -8.53 -14.71
C ASP A 246 12.69 -8.58 -13.21
N VAL A 247 13.38 -7.76 -12.40
CA VAL A 247 13.07 -7.63 -10.97
C VAL A 247 11.70 -6.97 -10.81
N GLY A 248 11.40 -5.93 -11.59
CA GLY A 248 10.08 -5.27 -11.59
C GLY A 248 8.94 -6.23 -11.92
N VAL A 249 9.12 -7.12 -12.91
CA VAL A 249 8.17 -8.18 -13.25
C VAL A 249 7.98 -9.14 -12.08
N THR A 250 9.07 -9.56 -11.45
CA THR A 250 9.04 -10.46 -10.27
C THR A 250 8.30 -9.83 -9.09
N VAL A 251 8.54 -8.53 -8.83
CA VAL A 251 7.87 -7.76 -7.78
C VAL A 251 6.35 -7.72 -7.99
N LEU A 252 5.90 -7.41 -9.22
CA LEU A 252 4.48 -7.42 -9.56
C LEU A 252 3.86 -8.82 -9.40
N HIS A 253 4.57 -9.86 -9.83
CA HIS A 253 4.12 -11.25 -9.66
C HIS A 253 3.93 -11.62 -8.17
N ARG A 254 4.89 -11.26 -7.29
CA ARG A 254 4.77 -11.51 -5.84
C ARG A 254 3.59 -10.77 -5.22
N PHE A 255 3.34 -9.50 -5.60
CA PHE A 255 2.14 -8.78 -5.15
C PHE A 255 0.85 -9.44 -5.66
N GLY A 256 0.82 -9.86 -6.92
CA GLY A 256 -0.33 -10.59 -7.49
C GLY A 256 -0.63 -11.89 -6.73
N HIS A 257 0.42 -12.67 -6.43
CA HIS A 257 0.32 -13.92 -5.65
C HIS A 257 -0.20 -13.67 -4.23
N ALA A 258 0.39 -12.72 -3.50
CA ALA A 258 -0.06 -12.37 -2.14
C ALA A 258 -1.51 -11.85 -2.12
N SER A 259 -1.92 -11.05 -3.13
CA SER A 259 -3.30 -10.60 -3.28
C SER A 259 -4.25 -11.78 -3.52
N ALA A 260 -3.90 -12.74 -4.37
CA ALA A 260 -4.74 -13.90 -4.66
C ALA A 260 -4.95 -14.78 -3.43
N LEU A 261 -3.88 -15.00 -2.64
CA LEU A 261 -3.99 -15.70 -1.34
C LEU A 261 -4.91 -14.95 -0.39
N ALA A 262 -4.74 -13.64 -0.23
CA ALA A 262 -5.56 -12.82 0.64
C ALA A 262 -7.04 -12.80 0.21
N GLU A 263 -7.32 -12.68 -1.09
CA GLU A 263 -8.68 -12.75 -1.64
C GLU A 263 -9.33 -14.12 -1.39
N GLY A 264 -8.55 -15.21 -1.49
CA GLY A 264 -8.99 -16.57 -1.13
C GLY A 264 -9.37 -16.68 0.35
N ILE A 265 -8.52 -16.19 1.24
CA ILE A 265 -8.76 -16.17 2.70
C ILE A 265 -10.02 -15.36 3.03
N VAL A 266 -10.18 -14.18 2.42
CA VAL A 266 -11.37 -13.33 2.62
C VAL A 266 -12.65 -14.07 2.21
N ARG A 267 -12.65 -14.74 1.05
CA ARG A 267 -13.83 -15.52 0.61
C ARG A 267 -14.19 -16.62 1.61
N THR A 268 -13.19 -17.37 2.10
CA THR A 268 -13.40 -18.42 3.09
C THR A 268 -13.95 -17.85 4.40
N ALA A 269 -13.35 -16.79 4.94
CA ALA A 269 -13.80 -16.16 6.18
C ALA A 269 -15.23 -15.58 6.07
N LEU A 270 -15.60 -15.01 4.94
CA LEU A 270 -16.94 -14.51 4.67
C LEU A 270 -17.96 -15.66 4.48
N HIS A 271 -17.55 -16.79 3.91
CA HIS A 271 -18.37 -17.99 3.86
C HIS A 271 -18.62 -18.55 5.27
N ASP A 272 -17.59 -18.63 6.11
CA ASP A 272 -17.75 -19.05 7.52
C ASP A 272 -18.70 -18.10 8.26
N ALA A 273 -18.56 -16.79 8.04
CA ALA A 273 -19.45 -15.78 8.59
C ALA A 273 -20.91 -15.99 8.19
N SER A 274 -21.19 -16.40 6.93
CA SER A 274 -22.56 -16.54 6.41
C SER A 274 -23.41 -17.54 7.21
N ASN A 275 -22.81 -18.52 7.87
CA ASN A 275 -23.45 -19.54 8.68
C ASN A 275 -23.68 -19.11 10.15
N SER A 276 -23.23 -17.93 10.54
CA SER A 276 -23.24 -17.47 11.94
C SER A 276 -24.54 -16.77 12.36
N PHE A 277 -25.39 -16.34 11.41
CA PHE A 277 -26.54 -15.47 11.65
C PHE A 277 -27.82 -16.25 11.93
N ALA A 278 -28.65 -15.74 12.85
CA ALA A 278 -29.93 -16.37 13.23
C ALA A 278 -30.94 -16.38 12.08
N SER A 279 -30.97 -15.32 11.28
CA SER A 279 -31.87 -15.16 10.14
C SER A 279 -31.14 -15.20 8.82
N ALA A 280 -31.75 -15.82 7.82
CA ALA A 280 -31.32 -15.71 6.45
C ALA A 280 -31.52 -14.28 5.92
N GLY A 281 -30.64 -13.81 5.04
CA GLY A 281 -30.74 -12.49 4.44
C GLY A 281 -29.39 -11.87 4.11
N THR A 282 -29.43 -10.68 3.56
CA THR A 282 -28.21 -9.95 3.17
C THR A 282 -27.59 -9.27 4.37
N VAL A 283 -26.31 -9.52 4.61
CA VAL A 283 -25.53 -8.96 5.73
C VAL A 283 -24.33 -8.21 5.18
N VAL A 284 -24.08 -7.04 5.72
CA VAL A 284 -22.89 -6.22 5.44
C VAL A 284 -21.89 -6.41 6.59
N VAL A 285 -20.64 -6.72 6.25
CA VAL A 285 -19.56 -6.94 7.21
C VAL A 285 -18.59 -5.77 7.15
N ASN A 286 -18.14 -5.28 8.30
CA ASN A 286 -17.15 -4.23 8.41
C ASN A 286 -15.80 -4.81 8.90
N PRO A 287 -14.77 -4.86 8.06
CA PRO A 287 -13.44 -5.35 8.44
C PRO A 287 -12.59 -4.31 9.18
N GLY A 288 -13.04 -3.06 9.25
CA GLY A 288 -12.37 -1.96 9.97
C GLY A 288 -12.81 -1.85 11.41
N ALA A 289 -12.00 -1.19 12.24
CA ALA A 289 -12.26 -1.02 13.66
C ALA A 289 -13.36 0.02 13.98
N THR A 290 -13.55 1.01 13.11
CA THR A 290 -14.52 2.09 13.33
C THR A 290 -15.87 1.78 12.68
N ALA A 291 -16.97 2.20 13.32
CA ALA A 291 -18.29 2.08 12.73
C ALA A 291 -18.40 2.90 11.43
N ARG A 292 -19.02 2.31 10.40
CA ARG A 292 -19.13 2.93 9.07
C ARG A 292 -20.52 2.75 8.50
N SER A 293 -21.01 3.79 7.84
CA SER A 293 -22.16 3.75 6.95
C SER A 293 -21.71 3.98 5.52
N GLY A 294 -22.54 3.65 4.55
CA GLY A 294 -22.21 3.93 3.16
C GLY A 294 -23.06 3.18 2.16
N VAL A 295 -22.67 3.30 0.92
CA VAL A 295 -23.35 2.70 -0.23
C VAL A 295 -22.64 1.39 -0.59
N VAL A 296 -23.40 0.30 -0.65
CA VAL A 296 -22.91 -1.04 -1.02
C VAL A 296 -23.63 -1.58 -2.24
N GLU A 297 -22.97 -2.45 -3.00
CA GLU A 297 -23.59 -3.20 -4.09
C GLU A 297 -24.09 -4.55 -3.59
N VAL A 298 -25.30 -4.91 -3.97
CA VAL A 298 -25.93 -6.17 -3.61
C VAL A 298 -26.52 -6.87 -4.83
N LEU A 299 -26.55 -8.19 -4.81
CA LEU A 299 -27.31 -8.98 -5.77
C LEU A 299 -28.69 -9.29 -5.17
N HIS A 300 -29.74 -8.97 -5.94
CA HIS A 300 -31.13 -9.17 -5.51
C HIS A 300 -31.84 -10.13 -6.45
N PRO A 301 -32.54 -11.16 -5.92
CA PRO A 301 -33.29 -12.11 -6.73
C PRO A 301 -34.55 -11.46 -7.30
N GLY A 302 -34.89 -11.81 -8.54
CA GLY A 302 -36.12 -11.38 -9.21
C GLY A 302 -36.08 -9.98 -9.84
N PRO A 303 -37.19 -9.57 -10.47
CA PRO A 303 -37.24 -8.39 -11.32
C PRO A 303 -37.60 -7.09 -10.59
N THR A 304 -38.03 -7.15 -9.32
CA THR A 304 -38.53 -5.99 -8.57
C THR A 304 -37.55 -5.57 -7.51
N ALA A 305 -36.93 -4.41 -7.69
CA ALA A 305 -36.00 -3.84 -6.71
C ALA A 305 -36.75 -3.34 -5.46
N PRO A 306 -36.23 -3.55 -4.25
CA PRO A 306 -36.77 -2.98 -3.03
C PRO A 306 -36.78 -1.42 -3.06
N PRO A 307 -37.74 -0.78 -2.40
CA PRO A 307 -37.74 0.67 -2.24
C PRO A 307 -36.43 1.18 -1.63
N GLY A 308 -35.98 2.37 -2.05
CA GLY A 308 -34.74 2.99 -1.55
C GLY A 308 -33.45 2.38 -2.12
N THR A 309 -33.55 1.51 -3.14
CA THR A 309 -32.39 0.98 -3.87
C THR A 309 -32.29 1.60 -5.26
N GLN A 310 -31.11 1.47 -5.86
CA GLN A 310 -30.82 1.92 -7.23
C GLN A 310 -30.40 0.73 -8.08
N VAL A 311 -31.13 0.48 -9.17
CA VAL A 311 -30.80 -0.62 -10.11
C VAL A 311 -29.66 -0.16 -11.01
N ILE A 312 -28.57 -0.94 -11.04
CA ILE A 312 -27.42 -0.67 -11.92
C ILE A 312 -27.26 -1.70 -13.03
N ALA A 313 -27.82 -2.89 -12.85
CA ALA A 313 -27.91 -3.91 -13.89
C ALA A 313 -29.07 -4.85 -13.61
N SER A 314 -29.68 -5.37 -14.67
CA SER A 314 -30.70 -6.41 -14.60
C SER A 314 -30.33 -7.55 -15.53
N VAL A 315 -30.34 -8.76 -15.01
CA VAL A 315 -30.13 -9.97 -15.76
C VAL A 315 -31.41 -10.78 -15.77
N PRO A 316 -32.05 -10.96 -16.93
CA PRO A 316 -33.30 -11.71 -17.00
C PRO A 316 -33.06 -13.20 -16.74
N PRO A 317 -34.10 -13.95 -16.29
CA PRO A 317 -34.00 -15.39 -16.25
C PRO A 317 -33.74 -15.95 -17.63
N GLY A 318 -33.06 -17.07 -17.70
CA GLY A 318 -32.75 -17.71 -18.98
C GLY A 318 -32.51 -19.20 -18.82
N THR A 319 -32.60 -19.92 -19.90
CA THR A 319 -32.25 -21.35 -19.97
C THR A 319 -31.44 -21.56 -21.26
N THR A 320 -30.39 -22.34 -21.15
CA THR A 320 -29.60 -22.78 -22.30
C THR A 320 -29.32 -24.27 -22.18
N GLU A 321 -29.08 -24.88 -23.30
CA GLU A 321 -28.80 -26.33 -23.38
C GLU A 321 -27.68 -26.56 -24.38
N VAL A 322 -26.73 -27.42 -24.01
CA VAL A 322 -25.69 -27.91 -24.88
C VAL A 322 -25.70 -29.43 -24.90
N ILE A 323 -25.48 -30.00 -26.09
CA ILE A 323 -25.55 -31.44 -26.31
C ILE A 323 -24.25 -31.92 -26.98
N GLY A 324 -23.75 -33.03 -26.50
CA GLY A 324 -22.56 -33.70 -27.04
C GLY A 324 -22.50 -35.15 -26.55
N THR A 325 -21.30 -35.60 -26.30
CA THR A 325 -21.02 -36.90 -25.68
C THR A 325 -20.23 -36.72 -24.37
N GLY A 326 -20.07 -37.77 -23.58
CA GLY A 326 -19.26 -37.71 -22.38
C GLY A 326 -17.84 -37.20 -22.61
N ALA A 327 -17.24 -37.53 -23.77
CA ALA A 327 -15.94 -37.02 -24.17
C ALA A 327 -15.90 -35.49 -24.35
N ASP A 328 -17.03 -34.84 -24.59
CA ASP A 328 -17.14 -33.41 -24.85
C ASP A 328 -17.32 -32.56 -23.57
N LEU A 329 -17.45 -33.15 -22.39
CA LEU A 329 -17.82 -32.44 -21.16
C LEU A 329 -16.99 -31.18 -20.93
N ALA A 330 -15.68 -31.27 -21.00
CA ALA A 330 -14.77 -30.12 -20.76
C ALA A 330 -14.99 -29.02 -21.82
N ARG A 331 -15.13 -29.37 -23.08
CA ARG A 331 -15.37 -28.41 -24.17
C ARG A 331 -16.72 -27.71 -23.98
N LEU A 332 -17.80 -28.48 -23.70
CA LEU A 332 -19.14 -27.93 -23.54
C LEU A 332 -19.23 -26.99 -22.31
N ARG A 333 -18.52 -27.28 -21.21
CA ARG A 333 -18.40 -26.38 -20.07
C ARG A 333 -17.68 -25.08 -20.46
N GLY A 334 -16.61 -25.17 -21.22
CA GLY A 334 -15.90 -23.99 -21.75
C GLY A 334 -16.79 -23.13 -22.64
N GLU A 335 -17.53 -23.74 -23.59
CA GLU A 335 -18.48 -23.01 -24.45
C GLU A 335 -19.59 -22.29 -23.66
N LEU A 336 -20.12 -22.92 -22.60
CA LEU A 336 -21.09 -22.28 -21.73
C LEU A 336 -20.49 -21.10 -20.98
N SER A 337 -19.28 -21.23 -20.45
CA SER A 337 -18.58 -20.15 -19.74
C SER A 337 -18.30 -18.97 -20.68
N ASP A 338 -17.80 -19.22 -21.88
CA ASP A 338 -17.52 -18.20 -22.89
C ASP A 338 -18.81 -17.49 -23.36
N ALA A 339 -19.93 -18.19 -23.37
CA ALA A 339 -21.25 -17.64 -23.67
C ALA A 339 -21.89 -16.88 -22.48
N GLY A 340 -21.18 -16.70 -21.37
CA GLY A 340 -21.65 -15.99 -20.17
C GLY A 340 -22.53 -16.83 -19.25
N TRP A 341 -22.39 -18.16 -19.29
CA TRP A 341 -23.03 -19.11 -18.41
C TRP A 341 -22.00 -19.83 -17.54
N PRO A 342 -21.47 -19.16 -16.48
CA PRO A 342 -20.34 -19.67 -15.68
C PRO A 342 -20.79 -20.85 -14.80
N VAL A 343 -20.69 -22.06 -15.34
CA VAL A 343 -21.10 -23.30 -14.65
C VAL A 343 -20.14 -23.71 -13.52
N ASP A 344 -19.01 -23.02 -13.36
CA ASP A 344 -18.00 -23.30 -12.35
C ASP A 344 -18.01 -22.32 -11.19
N ASP A 345 -18.84 -21.25 -11.25
CA ASP A 345 -18.86 -20.15 -10.27
C ASP A 345 -19.85 -20.37 -9.12
N ALA A 346 -19.74 -19.51 -8.12
CA ALA A 346 -20.56 -19.54 -6.90
C ALA A 346 -22.07 -19.38 -7.15
N GLY A 347 -22.91 -19.89 -6.24
CA GLY A 347 -24.38 -19.77 -6.30
C GLY A 347 -25.05 -20.81 -7.18
N GLN A 348 -24.44 -21.96 -7.36
CA GLN A 348 -24.91 -23.03 -8.24
C GLN A 348 -25.45 -24.22 -7.44
N GLU A 349 -26.58 -24.73 -7.89
CA GLU A 349 -27.12 -26.03 -7.51
C GLU A 349 -27.19 -26.91 -8.77
N GLY A 350 -27.06 -28.23 -8.61
CA GLY A 350 -27.12 -29.10 -9.77
C GLY A 350 -27.41 -30.55 -9.42
N THR A 351 -27.84 -31.28 -10.42
CA THR A 351 -28.01 -32.72 -10.37
C THR A 351 -27.42 -33.36 -11.60
N VAL A 352 -26.80 -34.52 -11.42
CA VAL A 352 -26.37 -35.36 -12.52
C VAL A 352 -27.14 -36.68 -12.47
N THR A 353 -27.61 -37.11 -13.63
CA THR A 353 -28.26 -38.42 -13.80
C THR A 353 -27.68 -39.15 -14.95
N SER A 354 -27.58 -40.48 -14.87
CA SER A 354 -27.12 -41.34 -15.93
C SER A 354 -28.15 -42.45 -16.19
N SER A 355 -28.40 -42.71 -17.45
CA SER A 355 -29.29 -43.77 -17.93
C SER A 355 -28.71 -44.41 -19.18
N PRO A 356 -29.26 -45.55 -19.68
CA PRO A 356 -28.85 -46.11 -20.97
C PRO A 356 -29.02 -45.16 -22.15
N GLY A 357 -29.85 -44.11 -22.02
CA GLY A 357 -30.09 -43.09 -23.04
C GLY A 357 -29.14 -41.90 -22.99
N GLY A 358 -28.32 -41.77 -21.96
CA GLY A 358 -27.34 -40.68 -21.84
C GLY A 358 -27.12 -40.16 -20.43
N ILE A 359 -26.24 -39.19 -20.35
CA ILE A 359 -25.91 -38.42 -19.10
C ILE A 359 -26.61 -37.05 -19.20
N GLU A 360 -27.34 -36.68 -18.15
CA GLU A 360 -27.94 -35.35 -18.05
C GLU A 360 -27.36 -34.62 -16.83
N LEU A 361 -26.71 -33.47 -17.08
CA LEU A 361 -26.28 -32.52 -16.06
C LEU A 361 -27.21 -31.30 -16.06
N ARG A 362 -27.98 -31.10 -15.01
CA ARG A 362 -28.79 -29.92 -14.81
C ARG A 362 -28.11 -28.99 -13.82
N VAL A 363 -27.99 -27.71 -14.20
CA VAL A 363 -27.34 -26.67 -13.43
C VAL A 363 -28.30 -25.53 -13.21
N GLU A 364 -28.44 -25.09 -11.96
CA GLU A 364 -29.14 -23.85 -11.62
C GLU A 364 -28.13 -22.80 -11.13
N ILE A 365 -28.05 -21.67 -11.83
CA ILE A 365 -27.20 -20.54 -11.49
C ILE A 365 -28.05 -19.47 -10.83
N ASP A 366 -27.83 -19.23 -9.54
CA ASP A 366 -28.45 -18.18 -8.77
C ASP A 366 -27.39 -17.47 -7.88
N PRO A 367 -26.75 -16.41 -8.37
CA PRO A 367 -25.71 -15.72 -7.62
C PRO A 367 -26.24 -14.97 -6.39
N THR A 368 -27.58 -14.93 -6.18
CA THR A 368 -28.20 -14.36 -4.98
C THR A 368 -28.23 -15.34 -3.82
N ARG A 369 -27.91 -16.62 -4.03
CA ARG A 369 -27.86 -17.67 -3.00
C ARG A 369 -26.41 -18.03 -2.65
N PRO A 370 -26.17 -18.51 -1.42
CA PRO A 370 -24.88 -19.07 -1.05
C PRO A 370 -24.55 -20.29 -1.93
N THR A 371 -23.28 -20.46 -2.26
CA THR A 371 -22.81 -21.69 -2.93
C THR A 371 -22.94 -22.86 -1.96
N THR A 372 -23.58 -23.94 -2.41
CA THR A 372 -23.66 -25.16 -1.61
C THR A 372 -22.37 -25.98 -1.72
N ALA A 373 -21.91 -26.57 -0.62
CA ALA A 373 -20.73 -27.44 -0.60
C ALA A 373 -20.86 -28.67 -1.52
N GLY A 374 -22.10 -29.04 -1.86
CA GLY A 374 -22.42 -30.18 -2.73
C GLY A 374 -22.12 -29.95 -4.22
N TRP A 375 -21.95 -28.69 -4.67
CA TRP A 375 -21.75 -28.38 -6.09
C TRP A 375 -20.50 -29.05 -6.68
N GLN A 376 -19.36 -28.98 -5.95
CA GLN A 376 -18.12 -29.61 -6.41
C GLN A 376 -18.25 -31.14 -6.55
N SER A 377 -19.04 -31.79 -5.69
CA SER A 377 -19.30 -33.22 -5.79
C SER A 377 -20.17 -33.56 -7.01
N VAL A 378 -21.15 -32.71 -7.36
CA VAL A 378 -21.96 -32.86 -8.58
C VAL A 378 -21.11 -32.77 -9.85
N LEU A 379 -20.18 -31.79 -9.89
CA LEU A 379 -19.24 -31.66 -11.00
C LEU A 379 -18.28 -32.85 -11.09
N ALA A 380 -17.77 -33.34 -9.96
CA ALA A 380 -16.89 -34.51 -9.90
C ALA A 380 -17.65 -35.78 -10.36
N GLU A 381 -18.90 -35.95 -9.94
CA GLU A 381 -19.76 -37.04 -10.37
C GLU A 381 -20.05 -36.98 -11.88
N ALA A 382 -20.38 -35.80 -12.41
CA ALA A 382 -20.56 -35.60 -13.86
C ALA A 382 -19.30 -35.97 -14.63
N ALA A 383 -18.12 -35.56 -14.14
CA ALA A 383 -16.85 -35.90 -14.76
C ALA A 383 -16.53 -37.40 -14.72
N ALA A 384 -16.83 -38.08 -13.60
CA ALA A 384 -16.63 -39.52 -13.46
C ALA A 384 -17.56 -40.31 -14.41
N LEU A 385 -18.84 -39.93 -14.49
CA LEU A 385 -19.81 -40.56 -15.40
C LEU A 385 -19.41 -40.33 -16.86
N ALA A 386 -19.04 -39.11 -17.22
CA ALA A 386 -18.58 -38.78 -18.56
C ALA A 386 -17.28 -39.54 -18.94
N GLY A 387 -16.33 -39.65 -18.01
CA GLY A 387 -15.09 -40.41 -18.19
C GLY A 387 -15.27 -41.92 -18.32
N SER A 388 -16.22 -42.49 -17.55
CA SER A 388 -16.55 -43.93 -17.60
C SER A 388 -17.39 -44.32 -18.84
N SER A 389 -18.06 -43.35 -19.45
CA SER A 389 -18.96 -43.58 -20.59
C SER A 389 -18.81 -42.46 -21.65
N PRO A 390 -17.62 -42.32 -22.26
CA PRO A 390 -17.30 -41.21 -23.16
C PRO A 390 -18.14 -41.11 -24.42
N SER A 391 -18.73 -42.19 -24.85
CA SER A 391 -19.57 -42.24 -26.06
C SER A 391 -21.07 -42.03 -25.77
N LEU A 392 -21.49 -42.01 -24.50
CA LEU A 392 -22.88 -41.74 -24.21
C LEU A 392 -23.26 -40.30 -24.54
N PRO A 393 -24.51 -40.06 -25.03
CA PRO A 393 -25.01 -38.71 -25.18
C PRO A 393 -24.91 -37.95 -23.85
N LEU A 394 -24.41 -36.72 -23.88
CA LEU A 394 -24.33 -35.80 -22.77
C LEU A 394 -25.21 -34.59 -23.08
N ARG A 395 -26.12 -34.28 -22.17
CA ARG A 395 -26.93 -33.06 -22.19
C ARG A 395 -26.60 -32.23 -20.95
N ILE A 396 -26.20 -30.97 -21.15
CA ILE A 396 -26.04 -30.00 -20.07
C ILE A 396 -27.15 -28.96 -20.23
N SER A 397 -28.05 -28.89 -19.27
CA SER A 397 -29.14 -27.93 -19.21
C SER A 397 -28.85 -26.94 -18.09
N VAL A 398 -28.66 -25.67 -18.44
CA VAL A 398 -28.34 -24.61 -17.48
C VAL A 398 -29.51 -23.64 -17.39
N ARG A 399 -30.04 -23.47 -16.20
CA ARG A 399 -31.07 -22.49 -15.89
C ARG A 399 -30.45 -21.39 -15.04
N ARG A 400 -30.60 -20.15 -15.45
CA ARG A 400 -30.21 -18.98 -14.69
C ARG A 400 -31.45 -18.28 -14.10
N ALA A 401 -31.48 -18.10 -12.79
CA ALA A 401 -32.47 -17.24 -12.13
C ALA A 401 -32.30 -15.78 -12.60
N GLY A 402 -33.39 -15.03 -12.68
CA GLY A 402 -33.31 -13.59 -12.93
C GLY A 402 -32.83 -12.87 -11.66
N TRP A 403 -31.90 -11.94 -11.83
CA TRP A 403 -31.37 -11.14 -10.72
C TRP A 403 -31.07 -9.71 -11.14
N GLN A 404 -30.95 -8.84 -10.15
CA GLN A 404 -30.55 -7.45 -10.32
C GLN A 404 -29.31 -7.16 -9.50
N ARG A 405 -28.43 -6.33 -10.02
CA ARG A 405 -27.37 -5.68 -9.24
C ARG A 405 -27.91 -4.34 -8.78
N LEU A 406 -27.98 -4.16 -7.49
CA LEU A 406 -28.52 -2.97 -6.84
C LEU A 406 -27.44 -2.26 -6.07
N VAL A 407 -27.58 -0.95 -5.98
CA VAL A 407 -26.90 -0.12 -4.99
C VAL A 407 -27.89 0.15 -3.86
N THR A 408 -27.47 -0.06 -2.63
CA THR A 408 -28.28 0.24 -1.44
C THR A 408 -27.43 0.94 -0.38
N HIS A 409 -28.07 1.70 0.50
CA HIS A 409 -27.39 2.32 1.63
C HIS A 409 -27.48 1.41 2.85
N VAL A 410 -26.37 1.24 3.54
CA VAL A 410 -26.30 0.61 4.86
C VAL A 410 -26.06 1.68 5.92
N GLY A 411 -26.84 1.63 7.00
CA GLY A 411 -26.60 2.44 8.20
C GLY A 411 -25.29 2.07 8.90
N ALA A 412 -25.08 2.57 10.09
CA ALA A 412 -23.85 2.31 10.84
C ALA A 412 -23.61 0.81 11.06
N VAL A 413 -22.63 0.25 10.35
CA VAL A 413 -22.11 -1.12 10.59
C VAL A 413 -21.01 -0.99 11.62
N PRO A 414 -21.14 -1.59 12.82
CA PRO A 414 -20.14 -1.52 13.89
C PRO A 414 -18.75 -1.92 13.41
N GLY A 415 -17.73 -1.36 14.04
CA GLY A 415 -16.34 -1.78 13.78
C GLY A 415 -16.14 -3.26 14.06
N PHE A 416 -15.38 -3.97 13.22
CA PHE A 416 -15.16 -5.41 13.30
C PHE A 416 -16.47 -6.21 13.49
N GLY A 417 -17.52 -5.75 12.84
CA GLY A 417 -18.88 -6.21 13.06
C GLY A 417 -19.70 -6.36 11.79
N TRP A 418 -20.99 -6.33 11.97
CA TRP A 418 -21.96 -6.56 10.90
C TRP A 418 -23.27 -5.81 11.13
N ALA A 419 -24.02 -5.63 10.03
CA ALA A 419 -25.42 -5.22 10.07
C ALA A 419 -26.20 -5.95 8.96
N THR A 420 -27.40 -6.43 9.28
CA THR A 420 -28.32 -6.99 8.29
C THR A 420 -29.00 -5.85 7.53
N LEU A 421 -29.07 -5.96 6.21
CA LEU A 421 -29.84 -5.03 5.41
C LEU A 421 -31.33 -5.24 5.68
N ALA A 422 -31.96 -4.26 6.32
CA ALA A 422 -33.41 -4.29 6.53
C ALA A 422 -34.15 -4.03 5.22
N ALA A 423 -35.28 -4.69 5.03
CA ALA A 423 -36.21 -4.35 3.97
C ALA A 423 -36.85 -2.96 4.28
N GLY A 424 -36.52 -1.97 3.46
CA GLY A 424 -36.90 -0.56 3.69
C GLY A 424 -35.68 0.21 4.20
N ALA A 425 -34.92 0.81 3.28
CA ALA A 425 -33.79 1.65 3.62
C ALA A 425 -34.24 2.85 4.47
N PRO A 426 -33.44 3.28 5.47
CA PRO A 426 -33.67 4.53 6.14
C PRO A 426 -33.71 5.67 5.11
N GLU A 427 -34.45 6.75 5.37
CA GLU A 427 -34.38 7.96 4.56
C GLU A 427 -32.93 8.44 4.49
N VAL A 428 -32.28 8.22 3.36
CA VAL A 428 -30.94 8.68 3.07
C VAL A 428 -31.06 9.93 2.23
N PRO A 429 -30.25 10.96 2.46
CA PRO A 429 -30.18 12.09 1.54
C PRO A 429 -29.91 11.58 0.13
N THR A 430 -30.79 11.91 -0.81
CA THR A 430 -30.70 11.43 -2.18
C THR A 430 -29.68 12.24 -2.96
N LEU A 431 -28.95 11.56 -3.82
CA LEU A 431 -28.08 12.20 -4.80
C LEU A 431 -28.92 12.67 -6.00
N SER A 432 -28.57 13.82 -6.54
CA SER A 432 -29.11 14.36 -7.79
C SER A 432 -27.97 14.68 -8.75
N GLY A 433 -28.28 14.77 -10.06
CA GLY A 433 -27.26 15.07 -11.05
C GLY A 433 -27.82 15.47 -12.39
N GLY A 434 -26.98 16.09 -13.18
CA GLY A 434 -27.24 16.54 -14.55
C GLY A 434 -26.05 16.21 -15.46
N ALA A 435 -26.08 16.71 -16.67
CA ALA A 435 -25.10 16.39 -17.71
C ALA A 435 -23.65 16.66 -17.28
N THR A 436 -23.40 17.60 -16.39
CA THR A 436 -22.05 18.03 -15.98
C THR A 436 -21.89 18.17 -14.46
N TRP A 437 -22.87 17.77 -13.67
CA TRP A 437 -22.82 17.94 -12.21
C TRP A 437 -23.50 16.79 -11.47
N LEU A 438 -23.04 16.55 -10.23
CA LEU A 438 -23.65 15.66 -9.24
C LEU A 438 -23.70 16.38 -7.90
N ALA A 439 -24.73 16.11 -7.10
CA ALA A 439 -24.82 16.65 -5.75
C ALA A 439 -25.47 15.67 -4.79
N ASN A 440 -24.93 15.59 -3.58
CA ASN A 440 -25.56 15.00 -2.41
C ASN A 440 -25.72 16.08 -1.31
N ASP A 441 -26.04 15.70 -0.10
CA ASP A 441 -26.22 16.58 1.06
C ASP A 441 -24.93 17.28 1.54
N ARG A 442 -23.74 16.82 1.11
CA ARG A 442 -22.42 17.31 1.55
C ARG A 442 -21.58 17.90 0.42
N VAL A 443 -21.75 17.40 -0.78
CA VAL A 443 -20.88 17.68 -1.93
C VAL A 443 -21.70 18.12 -3.12
N HIS A 444 -21.35 19.27 -3.68
CA HIS A 444 -21.74 19.71 -5.01
C HIS A 444 -20.52 19.62 -5.93
N LEU A 445 -20.53 18.65 -6.84
CA LEU A 445 -19.51 18.40 -7.85
C LEU A 445 -19.98 18.97 -9.20
N ALA A 446 -19.18 19.81 -9.86
CA ALA A 446 -19.48 20.34 -11.18
C ALA A 446 -18.26 20.29 -12.09
N VAL A 447 -18.39 19.73 -13.29
CA VAL A 447 -17.31 19.63 -14.29
C VAL A 447 -17.34 20.85 -15.20
N ASN A 448 -16.18 21.46 -15.42
CA ASN A 448 -15.99 22.50 -16.42
C ASN A 448 -15.84 21.88 -17.83
N PRO A 449 -16.79 22.03 -18.74
CA PRO A 449 -16.71 21.40 -20.07
C PRO A 449 -15.65 22.02 -20.99
N ALA A 450 -15.06 23.16 -20.62
CA ALA A 450 -14.05 23.83 -21.45
C ALA A 450 -12.66 23.20 -21.30
N ASP A 451 -12.32 22.68 -20.10
CA ASP A 451 -10.98 22.14 -19.81
C ASP A 451 -11.01 20.78 -19.09
N GLY A 452 -12.20 20.30 -18.69
CA GLY A 452 -12.39 19.03 -18.00
C GLY A 452 -11.96 19.03 -16.53
N THR A 453 -11.57 20.17 -15.96
CA THR A 453 -11.39 20.30 -14.50
C THR A 453 -12.75 20.25 -13.82
N PHE A 454 -12.77 20.05 -12.51
CA PHE A 454 -14.02 20.09 -11.78
C PHE A 454 -13.95 21.01 -10.57
N ALA A 455 -15.11 21.30 -10.02
CA ALA A 455 -15.29 22.05 -8.78
C ALA A 455 -15.99 21.19 -7.74
N VAL A 456 -15.59 21.35 -6.48
CA VAL A 456 -16.24 20.76 -5.30
C VAL A 456 -16.59 21.87 -4.33
N ASN A 457 -17.89 22.03 -4.02
CA ASN A 457 -18.40 23.04 -3.10
C ASN A 457 -17.92 24.47 -3.42
N GLY A 458 -17.77 24.79 -4.72
CA GLY A 458 -17.31 26.09 -5.20
C GLY A 458 -15.80 26.23 -5.38
N LEU A 459 -14.99 25.34 -4.86
CA LEU A 459 -13.56 25.27 -5.15
C LEU A 459 -13.34 24.69 -6.54
N SER A 460 -12.90 25.51 -7.49
CA SER A 460 -12.79 25.18 -8.91
C SER A 460 -11.35 24.86 -9.34
N GLY A 461 -11.18 24.30 -10.56
CA GLY A 461 -9.88 24.00 -11.15
C GLY A 461 -9.21 22.74 -10.61
N LEU A 462 -9.96 21.88 -9.90
CA LEU A 462 -9.46 20.61 -9.37
C LEU A 462 -9.19 19.63 -10.51
N ASP A 463 -8.16 18.81 -10.36
CA ASP A 463 -7.73 17.79 -11.32
C ASP A 463 -7.25 18.36 -12.67
N ARG A 464 -6.56 19.49 -12.64
CA ARG A 464 -5.87 19.99 -13.82
C ARG A 464 -4.66 19.11 -14.12
N LEU A 465 -4.69 18.41 -15.25
CA LEU A 465 -3.58 17.54 -15.67
C LEU A 465 -2.48 18.38 -16.33
N VAL A 466 -1.25 18.17 -15.87
CA VAL A 466 -0.06 18.87 -16.37
C VAL A 466 1.00 17.84 -16.74
N ASP A 467 1.34 17.81 -18.02
CA ASP A 467 2.40 16.99 -18.60
C ASP A 467 3.67 17.83 -18.79
N SER A 468 4.80 17.37 -18.27
CA SER A 468 6.13 17.97 -18.38
C SER A 468 7.16 16.90 -18.73
N GLY A 469 8.35 17.30 -19.23
CA GLY A 469 9.44 16.38 -19.53
C GLY A 469 10.11 15.82 -18.26
N ASP A 470 10.68 14.61 -18.37
CA ASP A 470 11.53 14.00 -17.35
C ASP A 470 12.74 13.31 -18.01
N GLU A 471 13.90 13.98 -18.02
CA GLU A 471 15.19 13.42 -18.42
C GLU A 471 15.91 12.68 -17.28
N GLY A 472 15.23 12.44 -16.18
CA GLY A 472 15.81 11.82 -15.00
C GLY A 472 16.05 10.31 -15.14
N ASP A 473 16.05 9.68 -14.01
CA ASP A 473 16.24 8.25 -13.86
C ASP A 473 15.27 7.69 -12.79
N THR A 474 15.40 6.42 -12.47
CA THR A 474 14.50 5.82 -11.46
C THR A 474 14.60 6.50 -10.09
N TYR A 475 15.72 7.16 -9.80
CA TYR A 475 16.00 7.80 -8.51
C TYR A 475 15.52 9.25 -8.42
N ASN A 476 15.66 10.03 -9.51
CA ASN A 476 15.34 11.46 -9.47
C ASN A 476 14.62 11.93 -10.73
N TYR A 477 13.66 12.81 -10.53
CA TYR A 477 13.12 13.66 -11.58
C TYR A 477 14.20 14.64 -12.08
N SER A 478 14.20 14.91 -13.40
CA SER A 478 15.09 15.88 -14.02
C SER A 478 14.36 16.56 -15.19
N PRO A 479 13.95 17.84 -15.05
CA PRO A 479 13.33 18.53 -16.18
C PRO A 479 14.37 18.74 -17.29
N PRO A 480 13.96 18.65 -18.57
CA PRO A 480 14.82 19.08 -19.68
C PRO A 480 15.07 20.59 -19.64
N ALA A 481 16.15 21.04 -20.29
CA ALA A 481 16.53 22.45 -20.29
C ALA A 481 15.46 23.33 -20.95
N ASP A 482 14.87 22.84 -22.06
CA ASP A 482 13.79 23.49 -22.79
C ASP A 482 12.54 22.60 -22.73
N ASP A 483 11.78 22.74 -21.66
CA ASP A 483 10.57 21.94 -21.47
C ASP A 483 9.35 22.55 -22.18
N VAL A 484 8.56 21.70 -22.80
CA VAL A 484 7.24 22.03 -23.35
C VAL A 484 6.17 21.46 -22.42
N VAL A 485 5.61 22.30 -21.58
CA VAL A 485 4.57 21.90 -20.62
C VAL A 485 3.20 21.96 -21.28
N ILE A 486 2.42 20.85 -21.21
CA ILE A 486 1.07 20.74 -21.71
C ILE A 486 0.10 20.64 -20.54
N ASP A 487 -0.72 21.66 -20.35
CA ASP A 487 -1.67 21.77 -19.23
C ASP A 487 -3.14 21.97 -19.65
N ARG A 488 -3.39 21.96 -20.97
CA ARG A 488 -4.75 22.11 -21.52
C ARG A 488 -5.06 21.04 -22.56
N PRO A 489 -6.23 20.40 -22.46
CA PRO A 489 -6.70 19.48 -23.49
C PRO A 489 -7.12 20.24 -24.76
N GLU A 490 -6.99 19.60 -25.92
CA GLU A 490 -7.53 20.10 -27.21
C GLU A 490 -9.04 19.94 -27.31
N ALA A 491 -9.60 18.94 -26.63
CA ALA A 491 -11.03 18.66 -26.61
C ALA A 491 -11.44 18.01 -25.29
N VAL A 492 -12.67 18.30 -24.87
CA VAL A 492 -13.30 17.74 -23.68
C VAL A 492 -14.69 17.23 -24.03
N ALA A 493 -15.04 16.07 -23.53
CA ALA A 493 -16.41 15.56 -23.52
C ALA A 493 -16.77 15.12 -22.10
N VAL A 494 -18.02 15.44 -21.70
CA VAL A 494 -18.56 15.05 -20.39
C VAL A 494 -19.82 14.22 -20.62
N GLU A 495 -19.89 13.07 -19.98
CA GLU A 495 -21.03 12.14 -20.07
C GLU A 495 -21.52 11.79 -18.67
N LEU A 496 -22.85 11.86 -18.49
CA LEU A 496 -23.52 11.34 -17.31
C LEU A 496 -23.68 9.82 -17.48
N MET A 497 -22.86 9.05 -16.77
CA MET A 497 -22.86 7.59 -16.86
C MET A 497 -23.90 6.93 -15.95
N GLU A 498 -24.15 7.55 -14.80
CA GLU A 498 -25.07 7.05 -13.80
C GLU A 498 -25.69 8.23 -13.02
N ALA A 499 -27.01 8.26 -12.91
CA ALA A 499 -27.76 9.30 -12.22
C ALA A 499 -28.82 8.68 -11.32
N GLY A 500 -28.38 7.96 -10.31
CA GLY A 500 -29.31 7.35 -9.37
C GLY A 500 -29.37 8.10 -8.04
N PRO A 501 -30.32 7.75 -7.17
CA PRO A 501 -30.47 8.45 -5.90
C PRO A 501 -29.34 8.12 -4.90
N LEU A 502 -28.59 7.05 -5.09
CA LEU A 502 -27.56 6.60 -4.15
C LEU A 502 -26.14 6.73 -4.70
N ARG A 503 -25.96 6.61 -6.02
CA ARG A 503 -24.69 6.76 -6.69
C ARG A 503 -24.86 7.49 -8.01
N GLY A 504 -23.98 8.45 -8.26
CA GLY A 504 -23.87 9.16 -9.53
C GLY A 504 -22.45 9.08 -10.07
N ARG A 505 -22.33 9.03 -11.40
CA ARG A 505 -21.02 8.96 -12.08
C ARG A 505 -21.02 9.85 -13.31
N LEU A 506 -19.98 10.68 -13.41
CA LEU A 506 -19.66 11.46 -14.60
C LEU A 506 -18.37 10.92 -15.21
N ARG A 507 -18.33 10.84 -16.53
CA ARG A 507 -17.12 10.55 -17.28
C ARG A 507 -16.64 11.79 -17.99
N VAL A 508 -15.39 12.17 -17.74
CA VAL A 508 -14.70 13.28 -18.42
C VAL A 508 -13.64 12.68 -19.34
N THR A 509 -13.81 12.89 -20.64
CA THR A 509 -12.81 12.49 -21.63
C THR A 509 -12.09 13.73 -22.12
N ARG A 510 -10.76 13.77 -21.91
CA ARG A 510 -9.87 14.85 -22.35
C ARG A 510 -8.95 14.32 -23.44
N ARG A 511 -8.80 15.04 -24.53
CA ARG A 511 -7.83 14.74 -25.58
C ARG A 511 -6.69 15.71 -25.49
N PHE A 512 -5.50 15.16 -25.30
CA PHE A 512 -4.24 15.91 -25.28
C PHE A 512 -3.37 15.53 -26.47
N ARG A 513 -2.48 16.43 -26.84
CA ARG A 513 -1.39 16.16 -27.75
C ARG A 513 -0.08 16.34 -26.98
N TRP A 514 0.47 15.24 -26.50
CA TRP A 514 1.71 15.22 -25.72
C TRP A 514 2.93 14.96 -26.62
N PRO A 515 4.11 15.54 -26.31
CA PRO A 515 5.36 15.11 -26.92
C PRO A 515 5.60 13.60 -26.74
N GLU A 516 6.19 12.95 -27.74
CA GLU A 516 6.36 11.49 -27.71
C GLU A 516 7.56 11.06 -26.88
N ARG A 517 8.63 11.86 -26.86
CA ARG A 517 9.89 11.56 -26.17
C ARG A 517 10.77 12.79 -26.04
N ILE A 518 11.92 12.62 -25.37
CA ILE A 518 12.98 13.62 -25.34
C ILE A 518 14.15 13.17 -26.21
N GLU A 519 14.66 14.08 -27.06
CA GLU A 519 15.89 13.93 -27.84
C GLU A 519 16.79 15.13 -27.60
N ALA A 520 18.03 14.87 -27.19
CA ALA A 520 19.03 15.91 -26.95
C ALA A 520 18.54 17.08 -26.07
N GLY A 521 17.80 16.78 -24.99
CA GLY A 521 17.28 17.74 -24.03
C GLY A 521 16.03 18.50 -24.48
N THR A 522 15.40 18.12 -25.58
CA THR A 522 14.22 18.77 -26.13
C THR A 522 13.10 17.73 -26.31
N ARG A 523 11.88 18.10 -25.94
CA ARG A 523 10.69 17.28 -26.16
C ARG A 523 10.28 17.32 -27.63
N VAL A 524 10.19 16.15 -28.27
CA VAL A 524 9.94 16.01 -29.72
C VAL A 524 8.76 15.05 -30.00
N GLY A 525 8.28 15.13 -31.24
CA GLY A 525 7.11 14.36 -31.67
C GLY A 525 5.81 14.92 -31.07
N GLN A 526 4.68 14.38 -31.52
CA GLN A 526 3.36 14.70 -30.98
C GLN A 526 2.48 13.47 -31.11
N GLY A 527 2.01 12.92 -30.00
CA GLY A 527 1.09 11.81 -29.91
C GLY A 527 -0.25 12.20 -29.32
N ASP A 528 -1.33 11.76 -29.96
CA ASP A 528 -2.68 11.94 -29.41
C ASP A 528 -2.90 11.00 -28.22
N THR A 529 -3.36 11.54 -27.10
CA THR A 529 -3.69 10.74 -25.92
C THR A 529 -5.09 11.09 -25.42
N ARG A 530 -5.91 10.08 -25.30
CA ARG A 530 -7.25 10.17 -24.69
C ARG A 530 -7.15 9.78 -23.22
N VAL A 531 -7.34 10.75 -22.32
CA VAL A 531 -7.43 10.55 -20.90
C VAL A 531 -8.89 10.52 -20.48
N VAL A 532 -9.29 9.44 -19.80
CA VAL A 532 -10.64 9.25 -19.27
C VAL A 532 -10.58 9.35 -17.76
N THR A 533 -11.36 10.27 -17.19
CA THR A 533 -11.52 10.43 -15.74
C THR A 533 -12.97 10.15 -15.37
N ASP A 534 -13.20 9.11 -14.57
CA ASP A 534 -14.49 8.81 -13.98
C ASP A 534 -14.58 9.45 -12.58
N LEU A 535 -15.60 10.28 -12.38
CA LEU A 535 -15.91 10.94 -11.12
C LEU A 535 -17.14 10.27 -10.51
N GLU A 536 -17.03 9.77 -9.30
CA GLU A 536 -18.11 9.10 -8.58
C GLU A 536 -18.44 9.82 -7.28
N LEU A 537 -19.73 10.08 -7.08
CA LEU A 537 -20.31 10.62 -5.86
C LEU A 537 -21.34 9.63 -5.30
N ARG A 538 -21.35 9.43 -3.99
CA ARG A 538 -22.30 8.56 -3.27
C ARG A 538 -23.12 9.37 -2.28
N ALA A 539 -24.34 8.91 -2.03
CA ALA A 539 -25.23 9.52 -1.06
C ALA A 539 -24.63 9.52 0.34
N GLY A 540 -24.65 10.67 1.03
CA GLY A 540 -24.16 10.84 2.39
C GLY A 540 -22.64 10.85 2.56
N GLU A 541 -21.85 10.63 1.52
CA GLU A 541 -20.39 10.66 1.60
C GLU A 541 -19.83 12.07 1.31
N PRO A 542 -18.79 12.53 2.07
CA PRO A 542 -18.21 13.87 1.90
C PRO A 542 -17.12 13.94 0.84
N LEU A 543 -16.88 12.88 0.08
CA LEU A 543 -15.76 12.76 -0.84
C LEU A 543 -16.19 12.47 -2.28
N VAL A 544 -15.36 12.89 -3.23
CA VAL A 544 -15.43 12.53 -4.65
C VAL A 544 -14.34 11.50 -4.95
N ARG A 545 -14.73 10.35 -5.52
CA ARG A 545 -13.77 9.36 -6.04
C ARG A 545 -13.42 9.69 -7.47
N VAL A 546 -12.16 9.55 -7.79
CA VAL A 546 -11.58 9.84 -9.10
C VAL A 546 -10.80 8.64 -9.59
N GLU A 547 -11.15 8.13 -10.76
CA GLU A 547 -10.37 7.13 -11.47
C GLU A 547 -9.95 7.70 -12.82
N THR A 548 -8.63 7.88 -13.02
CA THR A 548 -8.06 8.36 -14.28
C THR A 548 -7.37 7.22 -15.01
N SER A 549 -7.70 7.02 -16.27
CA SER A 549 -7.16 5.95 -17.11
C SER A 549 -6.84 6.44 -18.51
N PHE A 550 -5.76 5.89 -19.09
CA PHE A 550 -5.34 6.16 -20.46
C PHE A 550 -4.39 5.06 -20.98
N ASP A 551 -4.26 4.96 -22.30
CA ASP A 551 -3.26 4.12 -22.96
C ASP A 551 -1.98 4.96 -23.13
N HIS A 552 -1.00 4.68 -22.28
CA HIS A 552 0.24 5.43 -22.19
C HIS A 552 1.23 5.00 -23.28
N ARG A 553 1.70 5.96 -24.10
CA ARG A 553 2.59 5.72 -25.24
C ARG A 553 3.79 6.68 -25.30
N HIS A 554 3.90 7.56 -24.34
CA HIS A 554 4.89 8.63 -24.28
C HIS A 554 6.07 8.22 -23.40
N ARG A 555 7.25 8.73 -23.74
CA ARG A 555 8.49 8.44 -23.00
C ARG A 555 9.01 9.71 -22.35
N ASP A 556 9.76 9.53 -21.28
CA ASP A 556 10.54 10.59 -20.64
C ASP A 556 9.70 11.80 -20.24
N HIS A 557 8.61 11.55 -19.46
CA HIS A 557 7.72 12.62 -19.00
C HIS A 557 7.15 12.38 -17.61
N ARG A 558 6.62 13.45 -17.03
CA ARG A 558 5.93 13.43 -15.73
C ARG A 558 4.52 14.01 -15.89
N LEU A 559 3.50 13.24 -15.56
CA LEU A 559 2.11 13.67 -15.51
C LEU A 559 1.69 13.92 -14.07
N ARG A 560 1.18 15.12 -13.77
CA ARG A 560 0.65 15.51 -12.46
C ARG A 560 -0.79 15.96 -12.56
N ALA A 561 -1.57 15.67 -11.50
CA ALA A 561 -2.87 16.30 -11.25
C ALA A 561 -2.70 17.41 -10.22
N LEU A 562 -3.19 18.60 -10.53
CA LEU A 562 -3.07 19.80 -9.71
C LEU A 562 -4.40 20.13 -9.04
N PHE A 563 -4.34 20.49 -7.77
CA PHE A 563 -5.48 20.79 -6.91
C PHE A 563 -5.24 22.13 -6.22
N PRO A 564 -5.87 23.22 -6.68
CA PRO A 564 -5.92 24.48 -5.93
C PRO A 564 -6.43 24.23 -4.51
N LEU A 565 -5.80 24.87 -3.53
CA LEU A 565 -6.20 24.75 -2.14
C LEU A 565 -7.22 25.81 -1.76
N PRO A 566 -8.21 25.49 -0.89
CA PRO A 566 -9.11 26.51 -0.31
C PRO A 566 -8.36 27.64 0.37
N GLU A 567 -7.30 27.29 1.12
CA GLU A 567 -6.44 28.24 1.82
C GLU A 567 -4.97 27.99 1.48
N GLN A 568 -4.17 29.06 1.45
CA GLN A 568 -2.73 28.92 1.26
C GLN A 568 -2.11 28.20 2.46
N ALA A 569 -1.39 27.09 2.18
CA ALA A 569 -0.76 26.28 3.19
C ALA A 569 0.74 26.60 3.31
N THR A 570 1.26 26.64 4.51
CA THR A 570 2.71 26.71 4.79
C THR A 570 3.33 25.34 4.97
N SER A 571 2.50 24.31 5.18
CA SER A 571 2.89 22.92 5.34
C SER A 571 1.76 21.99 4.91
N SER A 572 2.10 20.73 4.73
CA SER A 572 1.16 19.63 4.51
C SER A 572 1.20 18.66 5.68
N ARG A 573 0.12 17.94 5.92
CA ARG A 573 0.04 16.81 6.85
C ARG A 573 -0.21 15.54 6.05
N ALA A 574 0.75 14.61 6.06
CA ALA A 574 0.64 13.38 5.29
C ALA A 574 0.77 12.15 6.20
N GLU A 575 0.03 11.09 5.86
CA GLU A 575 0.21 9.82 6.55
C GLU A 575 1.60 9.25 6.27
N CYS A 576 2.27 8.89 7.34
CA CYS A 576 3.46 8.05 7.38
C CYS A 576 3.11 6.76 8.15
N ALA A 577 4.01 5.77 8.23
CA ALA A 577 3.73 4.57 9.01
C ALA A 577 3.56 4.93 10.50
N PHE A 578 2.36 4.67 11.04
CA PHE A 578 1.94 4.89 12.42
C PHE A 578 1.93 6.37 12.88
N ALA A 579 1.91 7.33 11.98
CA ALA A 579 1.87 8.74 12.31
C ALA A 579 1.33 9.57 11.14
N THR A 580 0.89 10.78 11.45
CA THR A 580 0.77 11.88 10.51
C THR A 580 1.96 12.82 10.71
N VAL A 581 2.67 13.13 9.63
CA VAL A 581 3.85 14.00 9.66
C VAL A 581 3.58 15.32 8.97
N GLU A 582 4.16 16.38 9.48
CA GLU A 582 4.09 17.72 8.90
C GLU A 582 5.34 17.98 8.05
N ARG A 583 5.15 18.54 6.83
CA ARG A 583 6.26 18.85 5.90
C ARG A 583 6.03 20.21 5.24
N GLY A 584 7.08 21.03 5.29
CA GLY A 584 7.08 22.39 4.74
C GLY A 584 7.20 22.44 3.23
N LEU A 585 7.33 23.66 2.71
CA LEU A 585 7.46 23.96 1.29
C LEU A 585 8.89 23.80 0.77
N GLU A 586 9.86 23.61 1.65
CA GLU A 586 11.28 23.47 1.32
C GLU A 586 11.83 22.17 1.88
N ALA A 587 12.77 21.58 1.17
CA ALA A 587 13.52 20.41 1.61
C ALA A 587 15.00 20.74 1.67
N GLU A 588 15.69 20.27 2.70
CA GLU A 588 17.10 20.43 2.88
C GLU A 588 17.89 19.63 1.83
N GLY A 589 18.82 20.28 1.16
CA GLY A 589 19.68 19.68 0.15
C GLY A 589 21.18 19.88 0.45
N GLY A 590 22.03 19.26 -0.34
CA GLY A 590 23.47 19.34 -0.20
C GLY A 590 24.22 19.20 -1.53
N PRO A 591 25.56 19.12 -1.47
CA PRO A 591 26.39 19.04 -2.69
C PRO A 591 26.12 17.78 -3.53
N GLY A 592 25.65 16.68 -2.92
CA GLY A 592 25.37 15.42 -3.58
C GLY A 592 23.99 15.35 -4.24
N GLU A 593 23.03 16.14 -3.75
CA GLU A 593 21.67 16.18 -4.28
C GLU A 593 20.97 17.46 -3.81
N ARG A 594 20.30 18.15 -4.73
CA ARG A 594 19.45 19.29 -4.38
C ARG A 594 18.19 18.79 -3.69
N GLY A 595 17.80 19.41 -2.58
CA GLY A 595 16.53 19.15 -1.91
C GLY A 595 15.34 19.55 -2.79
N LEU A 596 14.42 18.62 -2.99
CA LEU A 596 13.12 18.87 -3.63
C LEU A 596 12.01 18.60 -2.61
N ALA A 597 11.05 19.51 -2.51
CA ALA A 597 9.92 19.38 -1.60
C ALA A 597 8.84 18.40 -2.12
N THR A 598 9.27 17.33 -2.77
CA THR A 598 8.44 16.18 -3.13
C THR A 598 8.48 15.15 -2.02
N TYR A 599 7.31 14.76 -1.54
CA TYR A 599 7.19 13.94 -0.35
C TYR A 599 6.30 12.72 -0.58
N PRO A 600 6.53 11.62 0.16
CA PRO A 600 5.63 10.47 0.14
C PRO A 600 4.41 10.67 1.04
N ALA A 601 3.27 10.17 0.62
CA ALA A 601 2.11 9.90 1.47
C ALA A 601 1.77 8.42 1.39
N ARG A 602 1.35 7.81 2.50
CA ARG A 602 0.96 6.38 2.49
C ARG A 602 -0.44 6.19 1.92
N ARG A 603 -1.45 6.85 2.48
CA ARG A 603 -2.85 6.78 2.04
C ARG A 603 -3.46 8.14 1.80
N PHE A 604 -2.99 9.19 2.48
CA PHE A 604 -3.55 10.53 2.36
C PHE A 604 -2.53 11.64 2.60
N VAL A 605 -2.86 12.81 2.07
CA VAL A 605 -2.23 14.10 2.36
C VAL A 605 -3.31 15.16 2.51
N SER A 606 -3.14 16.03 3.51
CA SER A 606 -4.04 17.17 3.78
C SER A 606 -3.24 18.47 3.78
N ALA A 607 -3.77 19.51 3.14
CA ALA A 607 -3.20 20.85 3.14
C ALA A 607 -4.29 21.88 2.86
N GLY A 608 -4.28 23.03 3.53
CA GLY A 608 -5.11 24.20 3.25
C GLY A 608 -6.60 23.91 3.10
N GLY A 609 -7.19 23.00 3.88
CA GLY A 609 -8.61 22.64 3.83
C GLY A 609 -8.99 21.60 2.74
N LEU A 610 -8.00 21.01 2.07
CA LEU A 610 -8.18 19.90 1.12
C LEU A 610 -7.50 18.64 1.64
N THR A 611 -8.18 17.50 1.59
CA THR A 611 -7.59 16.18 1.82
C THR A 611 -7.69 15.33 0.55
N LEU A 612 -6.54 14.82 0.10
CA LEU A 612 -6.44 13.78 -0.94
C LEU A 612 -6.12 12.44 -0.29
N THR A 613 -6.85 11.41 -0.66
CA THR A 613 -6.52 10.02 -0.35
C THR A 613 -6.34 9.23 -1.64
N HIS A 614 -5.41 8.26 -1.68
CA HIS A 614 -5.00 7.61 -2.91
C HIS A 614 -4.67 6.12 -2.74
N GLU A 615 -4.66 5.39 -3.84
CA GLU A 615 -4.24 4.00 -3.91
C GLU A 615 -2.90 3.89 -4.68
N GLY A 616 -1.79 4.09 -3.96
CA GLY A 616 -0.43 3.93 -4.50
C GLY A 616 0.14 5.12 -5.28
N VAL A 617 -0.57 6.24 -5.41
CA VAL A 617 -0.05 7.49 -6.02
C VAL A 617 0.64 8.31 -4.93
N ALA A 618 1.83 7.86 -4.54
CA ALA A 618 2.41 8.25 -3.26
C ALA A 618 3.12 9.62 -3.24
N GLU A 619 3.60 10.15 -4.38
CA GLU A 619 4.33 11.41 -4.42
C GLU A 619 3.41 12.62 -4.54
N TYR A 620 3.61 13.58 -3.66
CA TYR A 620 2.97 14.87 -3.71
C TYR A 620 3.96 16.03 -3.48
N GLU A 621 3.54 17.24 -3.86
CA GLU A 621 4.28 18.48 -3.67
C GLU A 621 3.32 19.65 -3.43
N LEU A 622 3.66 20.56 -2.53
CA LEU A 622 3.00 21.87 -2.43
C LEU A 622 3.75 22.87 -3.32
N ILE A 623 3.08 23.36 -4.35
CA ILE A 623 3.64 24.32 -5.33
C ILE A 623 2.96 25.68 -5.23
N ASP A 624 3.38 26.65 -6.05
CA ASP A 624 2.84 28.01 -6.11
C ASP A 624 2.80 28.70 -4.74
N GLY A 625 3.87 28.51 -3.96
CA GLY A 625 3.95 29.06 -2.60
C GLY A 625 2.90 28.50 -1.65
N GLY A 626 2.50 27.23 -1.81
CA GLY A 626 1.53 26.55 -0.96
C GLY A 626 0.06 26.81 -1.34
N ARG A 627 -0.21 27.26 -2.57
CA ARG A 627 -1.58 27.45 -3.06
C ARG A 627 -2.13 26.27 -3.83
N THR A 628 -1.26 25.35 -4.24
CA THR A 628 -1.64 24.19 -5.07
C THR A 628 -0.98 22.93 -4.51
N LEU A 629 -1.77 21.87 -4.34
CA LEU A 629 -1.28 20.53 -4.08
C LEU A 629 -1.15 19.80 -5.43
N ALA A 630 0.04 19.31 -5.75
CA ALA A 630 0.34 18.53 -6.93
C ALA A 630 0.50 17.05 -6.56
N LEU A 631 -0.21 16.16 -7.25
CA LEU A 631 -0.11 14.71 -7.10
C LEU A 631 0.56 14.15 -8.36
N THR A 632 1.66 13.41 -8.24
CA THR A 632 2.36 12.82 -9.38
C THR A 632 1.69 11.49 -9.77
N LEU A 633 0.96 11.50 -10.89
CA LEU A 633 0.21 10.33 -11.37
C LEU A 633 1.14 9.30 -12.03
N ILE A 634 2.09 9.80 -12.83
CA ILE A 634 3.08 8.97 -13.52
C ILE A 634 4.39 9.76 -13.67
N ARG A 635 5.50 9.06 -13.57
CA ARG A 635 6.82 9.52 -13.96
C ARG A 635 7.48 8.44 -14.81
N ALA A 636 7.62 8.73 -16.10
CA ALA A 636 8.17 7.83 -17.10
C ALA A 636 9.63 8.20 -17.37
N THR A 637 10.54 7.26 -17.21
CA THR A 637 11.98 7.45 -17.45
C THR A 637 12.61 6.18 -18.00
N GLY A 638 13.64 6.31 -18.84
CA GLY A 638 14.27 5.21 -19.56
C GLY A 638 15.62 4.75 -19.01
N MET A 639 16.03 5.20 -17.82
CA MET A 639 17.34 4.87 -17.25
C MET A 639 17.23 4.43 -15.79
N LEU A 640 18.00 3.41 -15.41
CA LEU A 640 18.19 3.06 -14.01
C LEU A 640 18.86 4.21 -13.26
N SER A 641 19.99 4.70 -13.75
CA SER A 641 20.67 5.89 -13.25
C SER A 641 21.30 6.67 -14.39
N ARG A 642 21.37 8.02 -14.23
CA ARG A 642 22.08 8.92 -15.15
C ARG A 642 23.30 9.53 -14.47
N ALA A 643 24.29 9.92 -15.27
CA ALA A 643 25.55 10.49 -14.78
C ALA A 643 25.35 11.79 -14.02
N ALA A 644 24.57 12.73 -14.55
CA ALA A 644 24.39 14.06 -13.98
C ALA A 644 23.00 14.61 -14.33
N PRO A 645 21.92 14.11 -13.70
CA PRO A 645 20.60 14.72 -13.84
C PRO A 645 20.58 16.11 -13.19
N ALA A 646 19.59 16.93 -13.48
CA ALA A 646 19.51 18.35 -13.08
C ALA A 646 19.69 18.60 -11.57
N TYR A 647 19.35 17.64 -10.73
CA TYR A 647 19.37 17.82 -9.26
C TYR A 647 20.40 16.94 -8.54
N ARG A 648 21.25 16.22 -9.27
CA ARG A 648 22.28 15.35 -8.71
C ARG A 648 23.52 15.34 -9.64
N PRO A 649 24.74 15.63 -9.13
CA PRO A 649 25.94 15.74 -9.97
C PRO A 649 26.52 14.37 -10.41
N ASN A 650 26.17 13.27 -9.72
CA ASN A 650 26.73 11.95 -9.96
C ASN A 650 25.64 10.88 -10.14
N SER A 651 25.98 9.78 -10.78
CA SER A 651 25.10 8.60 -10.83
C SER A 651 24.85 8.04 -9.43
N ALA A 652 23.65 7.49 -9.21
CA ALA A 652 23.29 6.81 -7.97
C ALA A 652 23.42 5.28 -8.06
N GLY A 653 23.60 4.75 -9.26
CA GLY A 653 23.74 3.34 -9.56
C GLY A 653 24.27 3.11 -10.97
N PRO A 654 24.22 1.89 -11.49
CA PRO A 654 24.64 1.56 -12.86
C PRO A 654 23.84 2.35 -13.90
N GLN A 655 24.54 2.84 -14.93
CA GLN A 655 23.91 3.57 -16.03
C GLN A 655 23.37 2.58 -17.07
N LEU A 656 22.22 1.99 -16.79
CA LEU A 656 21.57 0.98 -17.62
C LEU A 656 20.26 1.52 -18.20
N PRO A 657 19.97 1.28 -19.49
CA PRO A 657 18.66 1.57 -20.05
C PRO A 657 17.61 0.61 -19.52
N LEU A 658 16.40 1.13 -19.28
CA LEU A 658 15.25 0.38 -18.80
C LEU A 658 14.01 0.72 -19.63
N GLU A 659 13.15 -0.25 -19.84
CA GLU A 659 11.84 -0.08 -20.49
C GLU A 659 10.69 -0.05 -19.47
N GLY A 660 10.78 -0.82 -18.40
CA GLY A 660 9.72 -0.91 -17.38
C GLY A 660 9.33 0.43 -16.77
N PRO A 661 10.27 1.31 -16.36
CA PRO A 661 9.92 2.61 -15.80
C PRO A 661 9.32 3.60 -16.82
N GLN A 662 9.37 3.33 -18.12
CA GLN A 662 8.60 4.08 -19.11
C GLN A 662 7.09 3.83 -19.00
N MET A 663 6.66 2.75 -18.34
CA MET A 663 5.26 2.41 -18.06
C MET A 663 4.35 2.43 -19.29
N ILE A 664 4.86 2.02 -20.45
CA ILE A 664 4.10 1.94 -21.70
C ILE A 664 2.95 0.93 -21.56
N GLY A 665 1.75 1.33 -21.93
CA GLY A 665 0.55 0.50 -21.87
C GLY A 665 -0.62 1.13 -21.11
N SER A 666 -1.53 0.31 -20.61
CA SER A 666 -2.70 0.80 -19.87
C SER A 666 -2.31 1.31 -18.49
N VAL A 667 -2.56 2.58 -18.23
CA VAL A 667 -2.39 3.23 -16.93
C VAL A 667 -3.76 3.49 -16.31
N ARG A 668 -3.88 3.15 -15.02
CA ARG A 668 -5.05 3.46 -14.20
C ARG A 668 -4.57 3.92 -12.83
N VAL A 669 -4.99 5.11 -12.43
CA VAL A 669 -4.69 5.71 -11.13
C VAL A 669 -5.97 6.08 -10.41
N ARG A 670 -6.02 5.86 -9.10
CA ARG A 670 -7.19 6.11 -8.26
C ARG A 670 -6.85 6.98 -7.06
N TYR A 671 -7.65 7.98 -6.85
CA TYR A 671 -7.59 8.85 -5.67
C TYR A 671 -9.00 9.35 -5.33
N ALA A 672 -9.15 9.93 -4.16
CA ALA A 672 -10.38 10.60 -3.79
C ALA A 672 -10.05 11.88 -3.02
N LEU A 673 -10.96 12.83 -3.02
CA LEU A 673 -10.75 14.11 -2.36
C LEU A 673 -11.98 14.56 -1.57
N ALA A 674 -11.71 15.25 -0.47
CA ALA A 674 -12.69 15.94 0.32
C ALA A 674 -12.23 17.38 0.59
N VAL A 675 -13.19 18.31 0.60
CA VAL A 675 -12.99 19.72 0.94
C VAL A 675 -13.79 19.98 2.21
N ASP A 676 -13.36 19.41 3.29
CA ASP A 676 -13.94 19.57 4.63
C ASP A 676 -12.93 19.09 5.72
N ASP A 677 -13.32 19.20 7.00
CA ASP A 677 -12.52 18.80 8.14
C ASP A 677 -12.72 17.34 8.56
N THR A 678 -13.21 16.47 7.67
CA THR A 678 -13.38 15.05 7.99
C THR A 678 -12.01 14.40 8.26
N ASP A 679 -11.96 13.58 9.30
CA ASP A 679 -10.75 12.84 9.69
C ASP A 679 -10.15 12.07 8.49
N PRO A 680 -8.90 12.33 8.11
CA PRO A 680 -8.26 11.72 6.94
C PRO A 680 -8.17 10.19 7.00
N TYR A 681 -8.04 9.59 8.19
CA TYR A 681 -8.04 8.12 8.35
C TYR A 681 -9.41 7.54 7.99
N ARG A 682 -10.48 8.20 8.44
CA ARG A 682 -11.86 7.81 8.06
C ARG A 682 -12.12 8.00 6.57
N LEU A 683 -11.64 9.09 5.97
CA LEU A 683 -11.73 9.31 4.53
C LEU A 683 -11.02 8.21 3.73
N ALA A 684 -9.81 7.83 4.14
CA ALA A 684 -9.06 6.77 3.51
C ALA A 684 -9.78 5.41 3.61
N ASP A 685 -10.33 5.07 4.77
CA ASP A 685 -11.11 3.84 4.94
C ASP A 685 -12.43 3.89 4.14
N MET A 686 -13.11 5.04 4.10
CA MET A 686 -14.33 5.23 3.30
C MET A 686 -14.04 5.07 1.80
N ALA A 687 -12.93 5.61 1.32
CA ALA A 687 -12.55 5.53 -0.08
C ALA A 687 -12.12 4.11 -0.50
N TRP A 688 -11.34 3.41 0.31
CA TRP A 688 -10.57 2.25 -0.14
C TRP A 688 -10.86 0.94 0.58
N LEU A 689 -11.38 0.95 1.82
CA LEU A 689 -11.70 -0.27 2.54
C LEU A 689 -13.15 -0.67 2.22
N PRO A 690 -13.40 -1.77 1.49
CA PRO A 690 -14.77 -2.16 1.15
C PRO A 690 -15.56 -2.62 2.38
N LEU A 691 -16.87 -2.56 2.27
CA LEU A 691 -17.82 -3.24 3.16
C LEU A 691 -18.34 -4.50 2.42
N PRO A 692 -17.78 -5.68 2.66
CA PRO A 692 -18.22 -6.90 2.04
C PRO A 692 -19.69 -7.19 2.33
N VAL A 693 -20.39 -7.72 1.32
CA VAL A 693 -21.77 -8.15 1.42
C VAL A 693 -21.84 -9.67 1.28
N ILE A 694 -22.55 -10.33 2.16
CA ILE A 694 -22.78 -11.77 2.16
C ILE A 694 -24.25 -12.10 2.27
N ASN A 695 -24.63 -13.28 1.81
CA ASN A 695 -25.97 -13.84 2.01
C ASN A 695 -25.90 -14.86 3.15
N ALA A 696 -26.49 -14.50 4.28
CA ALA A 696 -26.58 -15.38 5.45
C ALA A 696 -27.56 -16.54 5.19
N THR A 697 -27.19 -17.73 5.64
CA THR A 697 -28.00 -18.96 5.47
C THR A 697 -29.13 -19.08 6.51
N GLY A 698 -29.00 -18.39 7.65
CA GLY A 698 -29.87 -18.52 8.80
C GLY A 698 -29.52 -19.75 9.68
N GLY A 699 -30.14 -19.83 10.86
CA GLY A 699 -29.94 -20.94 11.80
C GLY A 699 -28.75 -20.80 12.74
N GLY A 700 -27.94 -19.74 12.63
CA GLY A 700 -26.89 -19.42 13.58
C GLY A 700 -27.38 -18.65 14.80
N ALA A 701 -26.45 -18.09 15.60
CA ALA A 701 -26.78 -17.44 16.87
C ALA A 701 -26.75 -15.91 16.84
N LEU A 702 -26.15 -15.29 15.80
CA LEU A 702 -25.92 -13.85 15.74
C LEU A 702 -27.18 -13.08 15.36
N GLY A 703 -27.45 -12.01 16.11
CA GLY A 703 -28.54 -11.08 15.84
C GLY A 703 -28.29 -10.21 14.59
N PRO A 704 -29.22 -9.27 14.30
CA PRO A 704 -29.19 -8.49 13.06
C PRO A 704 -28.02 -7.49 13.00
N GLN A 705 -27.44 -7.12 14.13
CA GLN A 705 -26.31 -6.19 14.21
C GLN A 705 -25.44 -6.52 15.41
N GLY A 706 -24.13 -6.33 15.29
CA GLY A 706 -23.19 -6.53 16.37
C GLY A 706 -21.74 -6.34 15.97
N SER A 707 -20.85 -6.55 16.92
CA SER A 707 -19.38 -6.51 16.75
C SER A 707 -18.77 -7.80 17.32
N ARG A 708 -17.68 -8.26 16.72
CA ARG A 708 -16.84 -9.34 17.27
C ARG A 708 -15.78 -8.82 18.23
N LEU A 709 -15.36 -7.56 18.03
CA LEU A 709 -14.35 -6.90 18.83
C LEU A 709 -14.57 -5.39 18.73
N ALA A 710 -14.98 -4.75 19.82
CA ALA A 710 -15.13 -3.30 19.86
C ALA A 710 -13.81 -2.67 20.34
N VAL A 711 -13.23 -1.81 19.52
CA VAL A 711 -11.99 -1.07 19.80
C VAL A 711 -12.22 0.40 19.51
N ASN A 712 -11.98 1.25 20.51
CA ASN A 712 -12.16 2.69 20.41
C ASN A 712 -10.91 3.46 20.88
N GLY A 713 -10.80 4.72 20.46
CA GLY A 713 -9.80 5.67 20.96
C GLY A 713 -8.46 5.68 20.24
N ALA A 714 -8.18 4.73 19.34
CA ALA A 714 -6.96 4.69 18.55
C ALA A 714 -7.18 4.06 17.18
N GLU A 715 -6.25 4.28 16.26
CA GLU A 715 -6.21 3.60 14.96
C GLU A 715 -5.69 2.17 15.10
N VAL A 716 -6.34 1.22 14.42
CA VAL A 716 -5.91 -0.19 14.38
C VAL A 716 -5.04 -0.43 13.14
N SER A 717 -3.81 -0.88 13.37
CA SER A 717 -2.86 -1.21 12.31
C SER A 717 -2.75 -2.72 12.02
N SER A 718 -3.11 -3.59 12.97
CA SER A 718 -3.08 -5.05 12.77
C SER A 718 -4.04 -5.73 13.73
N LEU A 719 -4.75 -6.72 13.23
CA LEU A 719 -5.55 -7.65 14.03
C LEU A 719 -5.32 -9.05 13.48
N ARG A 720 -4.78 -9.94 14.30
CA ARG A 720 -4.43 -11.30 13.87
C ARG A 720 -4.56 -12.32 14.98
N ARG A 721 -4.73 -13.57 14.61
CA ARG A 721 -4.66 -14.68 15.54
C ARG A 721 -3.21 -15.07 15.82
N VAL A 722 -2.93 -15.36 17.06
CA VAL A 722 -1.65 -15.90 17.56
C VAL A 722 -1.91 -17.08 18.47
N ALA A 723 -0.88 -17.81 18.90
CA ALA A 723 -1.04 -18.92 19.83
C ALA A 723 -1.70 -18.43 21.13
N GLY A 724 -2.89 -18.98 21.47
CA GLY A 724 -3.64 -18.68 22.70
C GLY A 724 -4.40 -17.35 22.68
N GLY A 725 -4.73 -16.79 21.50
CA GLY A 725 -5.59 -15.62 21.44
C GLY A 725 -5.42 -14.75 20.20
N ILE A 726 -5.72 -13.48 20.38
CA ILE A 726 -5.68 -12.45 19.34
C ILE A 726 -4.59 -11.42 19.69
N GLU A 727 -3.85 -10.98 18.69
CA GLU A 727 -2.92 -9.84 18.78
C GLU A 727 -3.54 -8.66 18.03
N LEU A 728 -3.74 -7.57 18.76
CA LEU A 728 -4.23 -6.28 18.27
C LEU A 728 -3.11 -5.25 18.38
N ARG A 729 -2.79 -4.55 17.29
CA ARG A 729 -1.87 -3.43 17.32
C ARG A 729 -2.59 -2.15 16.99
N VAL A 730 -2.43 -1.17 17.89
CA VAL A 730 -3.02 0.16 17.78
C VAL A 730 -1.93 1.22 17.76
N PHE A 731 -2.27 2.39 17.23
CA PHE A 731 -1.42 3.58 17.31
C PHE A 731 -2.27 4.83 17.47
N ASN A 732 -1.69 5.82 18.14
CA ASN A 732 -2.30 7.13 18.33
C ASN A 732 -1.70 8.11 17.30
N PRO A 733 -2.45 8.57 16.30
CA PRO A 733 -1.95 9.50 15.28
C PRO A 733 -1.95 10.98 15.76
N SER A 734 -2.25 11.25 17.03
CA SER A 734 -2.47 12.58 17.60
C SER A 734 -1.34 12.99 18.55
N SER A 735 -1.19 14.31 18.72
CA SER A 735 -0.34 14.93 19.74
C SER A 735 -0.91 14.85 21.17
N ASP A 736 -2.16 14.42 21.33
CA ASP A 736 -2.82 14.24 22.62
C ASP A 736 -2.82 12.77 23.03
N ALA A 737 -2.68 12.52 24.34
CA ALA A 737 -2.84 11.16 24.85
C ALA A 737 -4.30 10.71 24.71
N CYS A 738 -4.50 9.41 24.45
CA CYS A 738 -5.83 8.83 24.37
C CYS A 738 -5.97 7.60 25.27
N TRP A 739 -7.21 7.17 25.49
CA TRP A 739 -7.52 5.89 26.11
C TRP A 739 -7.95 4.92 25.01
N VAL A 740 -7.27 3.80 24.91
CA VAL A 740 -7.68 2.69 24.05
C VAL A 740 -8.64 1.82 24.83
N GLU A 741 -9.88 1.79 24.41
CA GLU A 741 -10.91 0.91 24.98
C GLU A 741 -11.02 -0.36 24.15
N ILE A 742 -11.02 -1.51 24.81
CA ILE A 742 -11.31 -2.82 24.22
C ILE A 742 -12.42 -3.43 25.06
N GLU A 743 -13.65 -3.26 24.59
CA GLU A 743 -14.86 -3.56 25.36
C GLU A 743 -14.92 -5.04 25.80
N ASP A 744 -15.15 -5.23 27.10
CA ASP A 744 -15.27 -6.54 27.75
C ASP A 744 -14.08 -7.50 27.51
N ARG A 745 -12.86 -6.94 27.40
CA ARG A 745 -11.65 -7.72 27.17
C ARG A 745 -10.53 -7.32 28.13
N ASP A 746 -9.92 -8.34 28.70
CA ASP A 746 -8.69 -8.24 29.48
C ASP A 746 -7.53 -8.84 28.67
N GLY A 747 -6.30 -8.45 29.01
CA GLY A 747 -5.14 -8.98 28.31
C GLY A 747 -3.82 -8.39 28.81
N TRP A 748 -2.82 -8.46 27.97
CA TRP A 748 -1.48 -7.95 28.24
C TRP A 748 -0.98 -7.10 27.09
N LEU A 749 -0.33 -5.99 27.40
CA LEU A 749 0.52 -5.31 26.45
C LEU A 749 1.77 -6.14 26.20
N THR A 750 2.24 -6.14 24.97
CA THR A 750 3.44 -6.88 24.55
C THR A 750 4.36 -6.00 23.72
N ASP A 751 5.66 -6.34 23.73
CA ASP A 751 6.59 -5.81 22.75
C ASP A 751 6.44 -6.48 21.37
N LEU A 752 7.24 -6.06 20.38
CA LEU A 752 7.19 -6.65 19.03
C LEU A 752 7.75 -8.09 18.97
N ARG A 753 8.40 -8.58 20.02
CA ARG A 753 8.84 -9.98 20.16
C ARG A 753 7.79 -10.85 20.85
N GLY A 754 6.63 -10.27 21.24
CA GLY A 754 5.56 -10.97 21.95
C GLY A 754 5.81 -11.18 23.45
N ARG A 755 6.81 -10.51 24.04
CA ARG A 755 7.07 -10.58 25.48
C ARG A 755 6.05 -9.70 26.21
N SER A 756 5.42 -10.23 27.27
CA SER A 756 4.45 -9.51 28.07
C SER A 756 5.12 -8.35 28.84
N LEU A 757 4.47 -7.20 28.82
CA LEU A 757 4.89 -5.98 29.51
C LEU A 757 4.04 -5.72 30.74
N GLU A 758 2.77 -5.40 30.55
CA GLU A 758 1.81 -5.06 31.62
C GLU A 758 0.40 -5.57 31.28
N PRO A 759 -0.40 -5.97 32.30
CA PRO A 759 -1.78 -6.36 32.08
C PRO A 759 -2.65 -5.12 31.86
N PHE A 760 -3.81 -5.33 31.20
CA PHE A 760 -4.88 -4.35 31.10
C PHE A 760 -6.26 -4.99 31.30
N THR A 761 -7.22 -4.17 31.72
CA THR A 761 -8.64 -4.52 31.87
C THR A 761 -9.49 -3.51 31.11
N ASN A 762 -10.28 -3.97 30.15
CA ASN A 762 -11.14 -3.15 29.28
C ASN A 762 -10.41 -2.02 28.51
N GLY A 763 -9.09 -1.92 28.59
CA GLY A 763 -8.34 -0.90 27.88
C GLY A 763 -7.09 -0.42 28.61
N PHE A 764 -6.41 0.55 27.99
CA PHE A 764 -5.15 1.11 28.49
C PHE A 764 -4.89 2.52 27.95
N PRO A 765 -4.09 3.34 28.65
CA PRO A 765 -3.68 4.64 28.15
C PRO A 765 -2.65 4.51 27.03
N LEU A 766 -2.77 5.32 25.99
CA LEU A 766 -1.81 5.41 24.92
C LEU A 766 -1.31 6.85 24.78
N ARG A 767 0.00 7.01 24.93
CA ARG A 767 0.64 8.34 24.86
C ARG A 767 0.52 8.95 23.46
N PRO A 768 0.74 10.26 23.31
CA PRO A 768 0.83 10.91 22.01
C PRO A 768 1.77 10.13 21.09
N TRP A 769 1.35 9.92 19.84
CA TRP A 769 2.13 9.20 18.82
C TRP A 769 2.55 7.78 19.22
N GLY A 770 1.95 7.22 20.27
CA GLY A 770 2.30 5.91 20.81
C GLY A 770 1.82 4.77 19.92
N ILE A 771 2.56 3.65 19.93
CA ILE A 771 2.18 2.36 19.34
C ILE A 771 2.11 1.35 20.48
N ALA A 772 1.05 0.57 20.55
CA ALA A 772 0.91 -0.53 21.49
C ALA A 772 0.45 -1.80 20.79
N THR A 773 0.89 -2.92 21.32
CA THR A 773 0.42 -4.25 20.91
C THR A 773 -0.24 -4.91 22.11
N ALA A 774 -1.52 -5.24 21.98
CA ALA A 774 -2.32 -5.92 22.98
C ALA A 774 -2.51 -7.38 22.60
N ARG A 775 -2.33 -8.27 23.55
CA ARG A 775 -2.64 -9.69 23.43
C ARG A 775 -3.86 -10.01 24.26
N ILE A 776 -4.91 -10.51 23.62
CA ILE A 776 -6.22 -10.81 24.18
C ILE A 776 -6.37 -12.33 24.14
N PRO A 777 -6.55 -13.03 25.29
CA PRO A 777 -6.81 -14.47 25.31
C PRO A 777 -8.09 -14.85 24.57
N ASP A 778 -8.17 -16.12 24.11
CA ASP A 778 -9.37 -16.69 23.45
C ASP A 778 -10.58 -16.72 24.38
#